data_ee3e3477c8c0e5d4b7beabde06ca2d71
#
_entry.id   ee3e3477c8c0e5d4b7beabde06ca2d71
#
_cell.length_a   1.000
_cell.length_b   1.000
_cell.length_c   1.000
_cell.angle_alpha   90.00
_cell.angle_beta   90.00
_cell.angle_gamma   90.00
#
_symmetry.space_group_name_H-M   'P 1'
#
loop_
_entity.id
_entity.type
_entity.pdbx_description
1 polymer ?
#
loop_
_entity_poly.entity_id
_entity_poly.type
_entity_poly.pdbx_seq_one_letter_code
_entity_poly.pdbx_strand_id
1 'polypeptide(L)'
;VRTIRRNIARNAKKYAAKATVSAMMLAGGVMMASPILSSTVSAATEHWNDASASKTESWSTWKANWDKYSTNYENVSLTPGATESQLNFAYYSRTEETPKVKIATKADMSDAKEVEGKQTQAVAIEGVQYYSNKASVNDLKENTTYYYQVFQNGKYQDVQKYSTKSFKNYSFLYVGDPQIGASSGQTSTEGDAMKDNNYAARNDSYNWNNVLNNAVKQNPNLSFVASAGDQVNNNNNEKQYAGYLGADALRSLPVATTIGNHDSGSAQYEMHYNNPNAFDTGGYRNTAKYTEGKTAAGTDYYYTYGNTLFIVLDTNNYNCATHENVMRKAIKENPNVKWKVVMFHQDIYGSGYDHSDSDGMVLRTQLTPLMDKYDIDVVLQGHDHTYSRTYQLQSDGQAHDKFTKTENTANYAKENNCYEIVDTTKGGTVVNPKGTVYLEANSATGSKFYNLITAKQDFISERSQTWTPSYSVVNVTDDSFEVTTYDADTGKVLDGSSSYKIVKKAEETKKDDANSNTTKKDDTTAVQTKDQTITATASYKKSETSKAFKLNAKTNGNGKLTYTTSNKAVATVDAAGKVTVKGPGVAKITVKAAATTDYKAASKTVTVTVAPKKQSISLVNKIKKQLTIKWKKNTKASGYQVVYSTNKKFTGKKTVRKAKTTTSYKIKGLKKGKNIT
;
A
#
# COMPACT_ATOMS: atom_id res chain seq x y z
N VAL A 1 18.08 -18.00 -23.10
CA VAL A 1 18.80 -16.80 -22.55
C VAL A 1 19.43 -15.97 -23.69
N ARG A 2 20.11 -16.57 -24.70
CA ARG A 2 20.68 -15.79 -25.80
C ARG A 2 19.66 -15.17 -26.78
N THR A 3 18.49 -15.75 -26.91
CA THR A 3 17.45 -15.27 -27.85
C THR A 3 16.66 -14.09 -27.24
N ILE A 4 16.51 -14.05 -25.93
CA ILE A 4 15.81 -12.96 -25.19
C ILE A 4 16.65 -11.68 -25.22
N ARG A 5 17.97 -11.77 -25.04
CA ARG A 5 18.86 -10.59 -25.11
C ARG A 5 18.92 -9.89 -26.48
N ARG A 6 18.66 -10.61 -27.57
CA ARG A 6 18.60 -10.00 -28.93
C ARG A 6 17.31 -9.21 -29.17
N ASN A 7 16.22 -9.54 -28.52
CA ASN A 7 14.94 -8.84 -28.70
C ASN A 7 14.87 -7.54 -27.87
N ILE A 8 15.53 -7.49 -26.72
CA ILE A 8 15.60 -6.26 -25.88
C ILE A 8 16.42 -5.18 -26.60
N ALA A 9 17.56 -5.53 -27.20
CA ALA A 9 18.39 -4.57 -27.93
C ALA A 9 17.76 -4.04 -29.24
N ARG A 10 16.80 -4.77 -29.81
CA ARG A 10 16.07 -4.33 -31.02
C ARG A 10 14.93 -3.36 -30.71
N ASN A 11 14.30 -3.48 -29.54
CA ASN A 11 13.22 -2.58 -29.14
C ASN A 11 13.74 -1.23 -28.64
N ALA A 12 14.87 -1.19 -27.94
CA ALA A 12 15.48 0.08 -27.49
C ALA A 12 15.86 1.01 -28.66
N LYS A 13 16.27 0.46 -29.83
CA LYS A 13 16.57 1.27 -31.04
C LYS A 13 15.33 1.80 -31.77
N LYS A 14 14.12 1.29 -31.51
CA LYS A 14 12.90 1.73 -32.19
C LYS A 14 12.22 2.93 -31.51
N TYR A 15 12.55 3.22 -30.26
CA TYR A 15 11.97 4.35 -29.51
C TYR A 15 12.85 5.59 -29.45
N ALA A 16 14.14 5.49 -29.80
CA ALA A 16 15.06 6.63 -29.87
C ALA A 16 14.93 7.50 -31.13
N ALA A 17 14.06 7.14 -32.08
CA ALA A 17 13.98 7.80 -33.41
C ALA A 17 12.70 8.65 -33.64
N LYS A 18 11.94 9.03 -32.59
CA LYS A 18 10.71 9.82 -32.75
C LYS A 18 10.61 11.09 -31.89
N ALA A 19 11.71 11.61 -31.39
CA ALA A 19 11.73 12.86 -30.63
C ALA A 19 12.68 13.88 -31.26
N THR A 20 12.46 14.20 -32.51
CA THR A 20 13.02 15.44 -33.11
C THR A 20 12.16 15.80 -34.32
N VAL A 21 11.50 16.89 -34.25
CA VAL A 21 10.95 17.81 -35.25
C VAL A 21 9.58 18.35 -34.78
N SER A 22 9.59 19.52 -34.18
CA SER A 22 8.66 20.61 -34.43
C SER A 22 8.97 21.79 -33.50
N ALA A 23 9.92 22.57 -33.93
CA ALA A 23 10.01 23.99 -33.53
C ALA A 23 10.26 24.78 -34.79
N MET A 24 9.23 25.51 -35.25
CA MET A 24 9.39 26.80 -35.94
C MET A 24 8.03 27.42 -36.32
N MET A 25 7.99 28.72 -36.00
CA MET A 25 7.15 29.80 -36.55
C MET A 25 5.73 29.96 -35.96
N LEU A 26 5.48 31.03 -35.21
CA LEU A 26 5.16 32.36 -35.78
C LEU A 26 5.26 33.46 -34.71
N ALA A 27 5.89 34.55 -35.08
CA ALA A 27 5.99 35.78 -34.33
C ALA A 27 4.75 36.68 -34.56
N GLY A 28 4.42 37.46 -33.54
CA GLY A 28 3.60 38.66 -33.75
C GLY A 28 2.64 39.02 -32.62
N GLY A 29 3.04 39.92 -31.73
CA GLY A 29 2.18 41.00 -31.29
C GLY A 29 1.59 40.98 -29.87
N VAL A 30 2.05 41.95 -29.10
CA VAL A 30 1.40 42.70 -28.00
C VAL A 30 1.71 42.22 -26.59
N MET A 31 2.56 43.03 -25.93
CA MET A 31 2.85 43.00 -24.48
C MET A 31 1.60 43.36 -23.67
N MET A 32 1.30 42.51 -22.71
CA MET A 32 0.72 42.88 -21.43
C MET A 32 1.53 42.21 -20.34
N ALA A 33 2.15 42.98 -19.47
CA ALA A 33 2.96 42.53 -18.38
C ALA A 33 2.06 41.87 -17.30
N SER A 34 2.17 40.55 -17.15
CA SER A 34 1.75 39.86 -15.95
C SER A 34 3.00 39.37 -15.20
N PRO A 35 3.02 39.35 -13.85
CA PRO A 35 4.21 38.99 -13.13
C PRO A 35 4.55 37.54 -13.44
N ILE A 36 5.74 37.34 -13.98
CA ILE A 36 6.33 36.03 -14.19
C ILE A 36 6.58 35.43 -12.80
N LEU A 37 5.70 34.53 -12.35
CA LEU A 37 6.07 33.54 -11.39
C LEU A 37 7.18 32.71 -12.06
N SER A 38 8.43 32.97 -11.68
CA SER A 38 9.53 32.07 -12.00
C SER A 38 9.23 30.73 -11.35
N SER A 39 8.68 29.79 -12.12
CA SER A 39 8.74 28.40 -11.76
C SER A 39 10.22 28.04 -11.71
N THR A 40 10.79 27.97 -10.53
CA THR A 40 12.08 27.32 -10.32
C THR A 40 11.92 25.90 -10.82
N VAL A 41 12.50 25.62 -11.99
CA VAL A 41 12.66 24.23 -12.46
C VAL A 41 13.45 23.55 -11.36
N SER A 42 12.82 22.62 -10.63
CA SER A 42 13.51 21.79 -9.65
C SER A 42 14.60 21.05 -10.41
N ALA A 43 15.84 21.16 -9.94
CA ALA A 43 16.92 20.38 -10.49
C ALA A 43 16.59 18.88 -10.29
N ALA A 44 16.81 18.07 -11.33
CA ALA A 44 16.67 16.63 -11.22
C ALA A 44 17.54 16.08 -10.10
N THR A 45 17.07 15.01 -9.44
CA THR A 45 17.85 14.30 -8.43
C THR A 45 19.01 13.56 -9.12
N GLU A 46 20.21 13.71 -8.58
CA GLU A 46 21.38 12.98 -9.08
C GLU A 46 21.36 11.53 -8.61
N HIS A 47 21.63 10.59 -9.53
CA HIS A 47 21.79 9.18 -9.24
C HIS A 47 23.17 8.68 -9.61
N TRP A 48 23.74 7.75 -8.82
CA TRP A 48 25.04 7.17 -9.08
C TRP A 48 25.13 6.43 -10.44
N ASN A 49 24.02 5.84 -10.90
CA ASN A 49 23.90 5.13 -12.17
C ASN A 49 23.53 6.01 -13.35
N ASP A 50 23.25 7.29 -13.11
CA ASP A 50 23.06 8.28 -14.18
C ASP A 50 24.42 8.74 -14.73
N ALA A 51 24.52 8.90 -16.05
CA ALA A 51 25.75 9.37 -16.70
C ALA A 51 26.16 10.78 -16.26
N SER A 52 25.20 11.62 -15.84
CA SER A 52 25.46 12.95 -15.28
C SER A 52 25.96 12.88 -13.86
N ALA A 53 25.37 12.04 -13.01
CA ALA A 53 25.74 11.87 -11.61
C ALA A 53 27.15 11.30 -11.44
N SER A 54 27.52 10.31 -12.26
CA SER A 54 28.85 9.70 -12.19
C SER A 54 30.00 10.66 -12.50
N LYS A 55 29.73 11.84 -13.06
CA LYS A 55 30.71 12.89 -13.40
C LYS A 55 30.65 14.09 -12.47
N THR A 56 29.76 14.12 -11.49
CA THR A 56 29.60 15.24 -10.56
C THR A 56 30.63 15.21 -9.44
N GLU A 57 30.95 16.38 -8.90
CA GLU A 57 31.79 16.52 -7.73
C GLU A 57 31.10 15.88 -6.50
N SER A 58 29.80 16.00 -6.39
CA SER A 58 28.97 15.40 -5.34
C SER A 58 29.16 13.89 -5.29
N TRP A 59 29.00 13.20 -6.41
CA TRP A 59 29.24 11.77 -6.50
C TRP A 59 30.68 11.36 -6.20
N SER A 60 31.65 12.10 -6.75
CA SER A 60 33.08 11.85 -6.52
C SER A 60 33.44 11.99 -5.05
N THR A 61 32.91 13.01 -4.39
CA THR A 61 33.07 13.23 -2.95
C THR A 61 32.43 12.13 -2.12
N TRP A 62 31.23 11.69 -2.48
CA TRP A 62 30.54 10.57 -1.83
C TRP A 62 31.35 9.30 -1.89
N LYS A 63 31.82 8.92 -3.08
CA LYS A 63 32.66 7.74 -3.28
C LYS A 63 33.94 7.79 -2.43
N ALA A 64 34.61 8.91 -2.43
CA ALA A 64 35.86 9.10 -1.69
C ALA A 64 35.68 8.99 -0.15
N ASN A 65 34.50 9.29 0.35
CA ASN A 65 34.18 9.24 1.77
C ASN A 65 33.36 8.01 2.17
N TRP A 66 33.11 7.07 1.26
CA TRP A 66 32.19 5.96 1.52
C TRP A 66 32.61 5.09 2.71
N ASP A 67 33.90 4.79 2.86
CA ASP A 67 34.38 4.00 4.01
C ASP A 67 34.06 4.69 5.33
N LYS A 68 34.19 6.02 5.41
CA LYS A 68 33.78 6.80 6.59
C LYS A 68 32.26 6.71 6.84
N TYR A 69 31.44 6.79 5.81
CA TYR A 69 29.98 6.73 5.95
C TYR A 69 29.53 5.33 6.33
N SER A 70 30.03 4.30 5.62
CA SER A 70 29.60 2.91 5.80
C SER A 70 30.03 2.28 7.11
N THR A 71 31.04 2.83 7.79
CA THR A 71 31.51 2.38 9.12
C THR A 71 31.04 3.26 10.27
N ASN A 72 30.22 4.27 9.98
CA ASN A 72 29.57 5.05 11.03
C ASN A 72 28.33 4.35 11.58
N TYR A 73 28.53 3.29 12.34
CA TYR A 73 27.46 2.51 12.95
C TYR A 73 26.75 3.27 14.09
N GLU A 74 27.29 4.39 14.53
CA GLU A 74 26.82 5.22 15.65
C GLU A 74 25.83 6.31 15.22
N ASN A 75 25.30 6.26 14.00
CA ASN A 75 24.26 7.17 13.55
C ASN A 75 23.02 7.14 14.46
N VAL A 76 22.47 8.31 14.73
CA VAL A 76 21.26 8.46 15.54
C VAL A 76 20.02 8.29 14.65
N SER A 77 19.15 7.38 15.02
CA SER A 77 17.82 7.22 14.44
C SER A 77 16.81 8.01 15.28
N LEU A 78 16.05 8.87 14.63
CA LEU A 78 14.88 9.54 15.20
C LEU A 78 13.62 8.81 14.71
N THR A 79 12.71 8.49 15.63
CA THR A 79 11.39 7.93 15.29
C THR A 79 10.30 8.78 15.93
N PRO A 80 9.09 8.89 15.32
CA PRO A 80 7.96 9.49 16.00
C PRO A 80 7.73 8.80 17.35
N GLY A 81 7.34 9.56 18.36
CA GLY A 81 6.95 8.99 19.65
C GLY A 81 5.52 8.46 19.63
N ALA A 82 4.99 8.11 20.80
CA ALA A 82 3.62 7.64 20.95
C ALA A 82 2.58 8.68 20.52
N THR A 83 2.95 9.97 20.63
CA THR A 83 2.16 11.12 20.18
C THR A 83 3.08 12.13 19.48
N GLU A 84 2.48 13.09 18.78
CA GLU A 84 3.17 14.18 18.09
C GLU A 84 4.07 15.05 19.00
N SER A 85 3.82 15.04 20.30
CA SER A 85 4.62 15.78 21.31
C SER A 85 5.78 14.97 21.88
N GLN A 86 6.06 13.79 21.34
CA GLN A 86 7.15 12.92 21.76
C GLN A 86 8.09 12.61 20.58
N LEU A 87 9.40 12.56 20.87
CA LEU A 87 10.44 12.15 19.92
C LEU A 87 11.25 11.01 20.54
N ASN A 88 11.41 9.94 19.81
CA ASN A 88 12.18 8.78 20.21
C ASN A 88 13.54 8.74 19.53
N PHE A 89 14.54 8.26 20.24
CA PHE A 89 15.92 8.12 19.81
C PHE A 89 16.36 6.67 19.92
N ALA A 90 17.10 6.20 18.92
CA ALA A 90 17.89 4.98 19.00
C ALA A 90 19.29 5.23 18.41
N TYR A 91 20.33 4.69 19.03
CA TYR A 91 21.71 4.80 18.57
C TYR A 91 22.61 3.76 19.21
N TYR A 92 23.71 3.43 18.58
CA TYR A 92 24.73 2.56 19.16
C TYR A 92 25.76 3.34 19.96
N SER A 93 26.33 2.70 20.98
CA SER A 93 27.57 3.13 21.64
C SER A 93 28.52 1.92 21.79
N ARG A 94 29.81 2.18 21.87
CA ARG A 94 30.83 1.15 22.12
C ARG A 94 31.05 0.86 23.60
N THR A 95 30.44 1.66 24.46
CA THR A 95 30.53 1.55 25.91
C THR A 95 29.22 1.11 26.50
N GLU A 96 29.27 0.30 27.55
CA GLU A 96 28.13 0.00 28.39
C GLU A 96 27.89 1.19 29.32
N GLU A 97 26.83 1.93 29.07
CA GLU A 97 26.57 3.20 29.74
C GLU A 97 25.07 3.48 29.85
N THR A 98 24.67 4.34 30.79
CA THR A 98 23.29 4.84 30.81
C THR A 98 23.06 5.81 29.66
N PRO A 99 22.18 5.52 28.69
CA PRO A 99 21.90 6.43 27.60
C PRO A 99 21.28 7.72 28.10
N LYS A 100 21.67 8.85 27.54
CA LYS A 100 21.12 10.15 27.87
C LYS A 100 20.92 11.00 26.61
N VAL A 101 19.86 11.79 26.60
CA VAL A 101 19.58 12.79 25.59
C VAL A 101 19.40 14.14 26.25
N LYS A 102 20.12 15.15 25.82
CA LYS A 102 19.84 16.55 26.14
C LYS A 102 18.95 17.15 25.06
N ILE A 103 17.93 17.89 25.47
CA ILE A 103 17.05 18.64 24.58
C ILE A 103 16.91 20.08 25.09
N ALA A 104 17.05 21.04 24.19
CA ALA A 104 17.03 22.48 24.51
C ALA A 104 16.23 23.25 23.46
N THR A 105 15.74 24.44 23.79
CA THR A 105 15.18 25.39 22.81
C THR A 105 16.23 26.39 22.33
N LYS A 106 17.40 26.47 22.99
CA LYS A 106 18.50 27.32 22.62
C LYS A 106 19.66 26.54 22.01
N ALA A 107 20.28 27.10 20.98
CA ALA A 107 21.37 26.45 20.25
C ALA A 107 22.62 26.22 21.11
N ASP A 108 22.84 27.05 22.13
CA ASP A 108 23.94 26.94 23.07
C ASP A 108 23.71 25.92 24.19
N MET A 109 22.57 25.21 24.14
CA MET A 109 22.15 24.22 25.12
C MET A 109 21.99 24.77 26.57
N SER A 110 21.94 26.10 26.77
CA SER A 110 21.91 26.72 28.12
C SER A 110 20.62 26.40 28.89
N ASP A 111 19.52 26.03 28.23
CA ASP A 111 18.25 25.61 28.80
C ASP A 111 18.01 24.09 28.66
N ALA A 112 19.06 23.33 28.43
CA ALA A 112 18.92 21.90 28.17
C ALA A 112 18.34 21.13 29.36
N LYS A 113 17.38 20.26 29.04
CA LYS A 113 16.88 19.22 29.94
C LYS A 113 17.50 17.89 29.53
N GLU A 114 17.90 17.10 30.50
CA GLU A 114 18.45 15.76 30.28
C GLU A 114 17.38 14.72 30.53
N VAL A 115 17.32 13.73 29.64
CA VAL A 115 16.41 12.58 29.75
C VAL A 115 17.28 11.32 29.70
N GLU A 116 17.09 10.44 30.66
CA GLU A 116 17.75 9.12 30.69
C GLU A 116 16.96 8.14 29.83
N GLY A 117 17.72 7.27 29.16
CA GLY A 117 17.20 6.18 28.33
C GLY A 117 17.53 4.81 28.91
N LYS A 118 17.42 3.82 28.05
CA LYS A 118 17.71 2.42 28.40
C LYS A 118 18.60 1.79 27.35
N GLN A 119 19.66 1.12 27.77
CA GLN A 119 20.45 0.24 26.93
C GLN A 119 19.74 -1.13 26.85
N THR A 120 19.54 -1.66 25.64
CA THR A 120 18.63 -2.80 25.45
C THR A 120 19.31 -4.07 24.98
N GLN A 121 20.10 -4.01 23.94
CA GLN A 121 20.72 -5.16 23.27
C GLN A 121 22.14 -4.83 22.88
N ALA A 122 22.93 -5.85 22.59
CA ALA A 122 24.31 -5.70 22.15
C ALA A 122 24.59 -6.53 20.90
N VAL A 123 25.46 -6.05 20.02
CA VAL A 123 25.89 -6.70 18.79
C VAL A 123 27.39 -6.50 18.58
N ALA A 124 28.08 -7.51 18.08
CA ALA A 124 29.47 -7.39 17.66
C ALA A 124 29.52 -7.07 16.16
N ILE A 125 30.17 -5.96 15.80
CA ILE A 125 30.37 -5.52 14.42
C ILE A 125 31.87 -5.44 14.17
N GLU A 126 32.37 -6.20 13.20
CA GLU A 126 33.80 -6.26 12.84
C GLU A 126 34.73 -6.45 14.07
N GLY A 127 34.27 -7.24 15.06
CA GLY A 127 35.03 -7.55 16.28
C GLY A 127 34.92 -6.49 17.38
N VAL A 128 34.18 -5.42 17.18
CA VAL A 128 33.89 -4.39 18.19
C VAL A 128 32.49 -4.58 18.74
N GLN A 129 32.34 -4.53 20.08
CA GLN A 129 31.03 -4.62 20.73
C GLN A 129 30.33 -3.27 20.67
N TYR A 130 29.05 -3.28 20.24
CA TYR A 130 28.15 -2.14 20.24
C TYR A 130 26.90 -2.46 21.08
N TYR A 131 26.35 -1.44 21.70
CA TYR A 131 25.18 -1.49 22.54
C TYR A 131 24.09 -0.58 22.00
N SER A 132 22.87 -1.08 21.87
CA SER A 132 21.71 -0.32 21.42
C SER A 132 21.13 0.50 22.59
N ASN A 133 21.07 1.80 22.40
CA ASN A 133 20.58 2.79 23.36
C ASN A 133 19.26 3.36 22.85
N LYS A 134 18.26 3.47 23.73
CA LYS A 134 16.95 4.03 23.42
C LYS A 134 16.56 5.07 24.46
N ALA A 135 16.06 6.21 24.01
CA ALA A 135 15.53 7.28 24.87
C ALA A 135 14.31 7.92 24.24
N SER A 136 13.46 8.56 25.04
CA SER A 136 12.25 9.25 24.58
C SER A 136 12.13 10.61 25.24
N VAL A 137 12.00 11.66 24.44
CA VAL A 137 11.78 13.03 24.89
C VAL A 137 10.30 13.35 24.76
N ASN A 138 9.69 13.88 25.81
CA ASN A 138 8.26 14.18 25.89
C ASN A 138 8.01 15.70 25.94
N ASP A 139 6.74 16.07 25.87
CA ASP A 139 6.23 17.45 26.07
C ASP A 139 6.76 18.47 25.06
N LEU A 140 7.13 18.01 23.88
CA LEU A 140 7.48 18.88 22.77
C LEU A 140 6.29 19.75 22.36
N LYS A 141 6.55 21.02 22.02
CA LYS A 141 5.53 21.96 21.56
C LYS A 141 5.54 22.02 20.03
N GLU A 142 4.37 22.24 19.44
CA GLU A 142 4.27 22.43 17.99
C GLU A 142 5.03 23.66 17.51
N ASN A 143 5.43 23.68 16.25
CA ASN A 143 6.11 24.80 15.57
C ASN A 143 7.32 25.34 16.33
N THR A 144 8.05 24.45 17.01
CA THR A 144 9.17 24.81 17.88
C THR A 144 10.46 24.19 17.39
N THR A 145 11.53 24.99 17.36
CA THR A 145 12.88 24.49 17.10
C THR A 145 13.52 24.02 18.38
N TYR A 146 14.05 22.82 18.34
CA TYR A 146 14.82 22.19 19.41
C TYR A 146 16.23 21.89 18.95
N TYR A 147 17.14 21.77 19.92
CA TYR A 147 18.50 21.31 19.76
C TYR A 147 18.72 20.13 20.67
N TYR A 148 19.40 19.10 20.18
CA TYR A 148 19.62 17.88 20.96
C TYR A 148 21.04 17.38 20.87
N GLN A 149 21.46 16.65 21.90
CA GLN A 149 22.71 15.89 21.96
C GLN A 149 22.43 14.52 22.56
N VAL A 150 23.02 13.48 22.00
CA VAL A 150 23.03 12.15 22.60
C VAL A 150 24.33 11.92 23.38
N PHE A 151 24.23 11.22 24.51
CA PHE A 151 25.41 10.76 25.26
C PHE A 151 25.83 9.41 24.69
N GLN A 152 27.09 9.35 24.25
CA GLN A 152 27.58 8.22 23.47
C GLN A 152 29.11 8.12 23.68
N ASN A 153 29.59 6.94 24.08
CA ASN A 153 31.00 6.69 24.38
C ASN A 153 31.59 7.65 25.41
N GLY A 154 30.88 7.86 26.53
CA GLY A 154 31.34 8.67 27.66
C GLY A 154 31.27 10.18 27.46
N LYS A 155 30.65 10.68 26.38
CA LYS A 155 30.54 12.13 26.13
C LYS A 155 29.28 12.49 25.35
N TYR A 156 28.84 13.74 25.47
CA TYR A 156 27.81 14.28 24.57
C TYR A 156 28.40 14.56 23.19
N GLN A 157 27.65 14.14 22.14
CA GLN A 157 28.02 14.38 20.77
C GLN A 157 27.65 15.81 20.34
N ASP A 158 27.96 16.15 19.08
CA ASP A 158 27.68 17.48 18.53
C ASP A 158 26.16 17.80 18.56
N VAL A 159 25.86 19.08 18.76
CA VAL A 159 24.50 19.59 18.80
C VAL A 159 23.85 19.42 17.45
N GLN A 160 22.69 18.75 17.42
CA GLN A 160 21.84 18.60 16.26
C GLN A 160 20.57 19.45 16.40
N LYS A 161 19.96 19.81 15.27
CA LYS A 161 18.72 20.59 15.24
C LYS A 161 17.54 19.69 14.87
N TYR A 162 16.43 19.88 15.56
CA TYR A 162 15.13 19.28 15.25
C TYR A 162 14.04 20.36 15.33
N SER A 163 13.01 20.28 14.48
CA SER A 163 11.89 21.23 14.54
C SER A 163 10.57 20.50 14.40
N THR A 164 9.74 20.60 15.43
CA THR A 164 8.34 20.19 15.34
C THR A 164 7.60 21.08 14.35
N LYS A 165 6.60 20.51 13.70
CA LYS A 165 5.68 21.22 12.82
C LYS A 165 4.32 21.39 13.49
N SER A 166 3.32 21.85 12.75
CA SER A 166 1.95 21.84 13.25
C SER A 166 1.51 20.42 13.61
N PHE A 167 0.87 20.29 14.75
CA PHE A 167 0.30 19.02 15.19
C PHE A 167 -1.10 18.79 14.62
N LYS A 168 -1.74 19.82 14.11
CA LYS A 168 -3.11 19.75 13.59
C LYS A 168 -3.17 19.57 12.07
N ASN A 169 -2.46 20.43 11.35
CA ASN A 169 -2.37 20.37 9.89
C ASN A 169 -0.91 20.06 9.56
N TYR A 170 -0.63 18.87 9.15
CA TYR A 170 0.73 18.39 8.97
C TYR A 170 0.90 17.63 7.66
N SER A 171 2.15 17.45 7.28
CA SER A 171 2.52 16.66 6.11
C SER A 171 3.56 15.62 6.51
N PHE A 172 3.52 14.48 5.84
CA PHE A 172 4.58 13.48 5.97
C PHE A 172 4.97 12.92 4.60
N LEU A 173 6.18 12.39 4.53
CA LEU A 173 6.69 11.71 3.35
C LEU A 173 6.33 10.22 3.45
N TYR A 174 5.76 9.64 2.42
CA TYR A 174 5.54 8.20 2.30
C TYR A 174 6.45 7.64 1.23
N VAL A 175 7.23 6.61 1.58
CA VAL A 175 8.22 5.95 0.73
C VAL A 175 8.13 4.44 0.89
N GLY A 176 8.51 3.71 -0.17
CA GLY A 176 8.69 2.27 -0.15
C GLY A 176 10.13 1.90 -0.47
N ASP A 177 10.58 0.81 0.09
CA ASP A 177 11.72 0.02 -0.37
C ASP A 177 12.97 0.85 -0.70
N PRO A 178 13.52 1.61 0.26
CA PRO A 178 14.84 2.20 0.11
C PRO A 178 15.90 1.14 -0.19
N GLN A 179 15.76 -0.01 0.41
CA GLN A 179 16.45 -1.29 0.20
C GLN A 179 17.93 -1.11 -0.11
N ILE A 180 18.64 -0.40 0.80
CA ILE A 180 20.07 -0.10 0.65
C ILE A 180 20.87 -1.39 0.45
N GLY A 181 21.55 -1.50 -0.68
CA GLY A 181 22.31 -2.70 -1.08
C GLY A 181 21.63 -3.57 -2.14
N ALA A 182 20.38 -3.27 -2.54
CA ALA A 182 19.63 -4.07 -3.50
C ALA A 182 20.10 -3.90 -4.95
N SER A 183 20.83 -2.85 -5.27
CA SER A 183 21.37 -2.63 -6.61
C SER A 183 22.55 -3.57 -6.96
N SER A 184 22.90 -4.51 -6.10
CA SER A 184 23.91 -5.53 -6.37
C SER A 184 23.55 -6.31 -7.65
N GLY A 185 24.49 -6.44 -8.59
CA GLY A 185 24.24 -7.03 -9.90
C GLY A 185 23.91 -6.03 -11.01
N GLN A 186 23.66 -4.77 -10.70
CA GLN A 186 23.67 -3.68 -11.66
C GLN A 186 25.11 -3.28 -12.00
N THR A 187 25.28 -2.54 -13.10
CA THR A 187 26.57 -1.97 -13.50
C THR A 187 26.42 -0.47 -13.57
N SER A 188 27.28 0.26 -12.87
CA SER A 188 27.29 1.71 -12.93
C SER A 188 27.72 2.22 -14.32
N THR A 189 27.42 3.48 -14.63
CA THR A 189 27.87 4.15 -15.84
C THR A 189 29.39 4.32 -15.90
N GLU A 190 30.08 4.18 -14.77
CA GLU A 190 31.56 4.17 -14.67
C GLU A 190 32.16 2.80 -15.00
N GLY A 191 31.33 1.80 -15.25
CA GLY A 191 31.77 0.42 -15.54
C GLY A 191 32.12 -0.39 -14.28
N ASP A 192 31.90 0.17 -13.06
CA ASP A 192 32.05 -0.57 -11.83
C ASP A 192 31.06 -1.71 -11.78
N ALA A 193 31.54 -2.92 -11.65
CA ALA A 193 30.66 -4.04 -11.40
C ALA A 193 30.16 -3.97 -9.95
N MET A 194 28.86 -3.85 -9.77
CA MET A 194 28.19 -3.90 -8.47
C MET A 194 28.21 -5.33 -7.90
N LYS A 195 29.38 -5.97 -7.93
CA LYS A 195 29.55 -7.36 -7.48
C LYS A 195 29.58 -7.52 -5.97
N ASP A 196 29.77 -6.42 -5.27
CA ASP A 196 29.93 -6.35 -3.85
C ASP A 196 28.73 -5.57 -3.26
N ASN A 197 28.07 -6.16 -2.26
CA ASN A 197 26.99 -5.52 -1.51
C ASN A 197 27.40 -4.17 -0.90
N ASN A 198 28.69 -3.96 -0.62
CA ASN A 198 29.19 -2.69 -0.11
C ASN A 198 29.15 -1.57 -1.16
N TYR A 199 29.45 -1.87 -2.43
CA TYR A 199 29.29 -0.89 -3.52
C TYR A 199 27.84 -0.61 -3.83
N ALA A 200 26.96 -1.62 -3.78
CA ALA A 200 25.54 -1.41 -3.87
C ALA A 200 25.04 -0.49 -2.76
N ALA A 201 25.43 -0.75 -1.51
CA ALA A 201 25.08 0.11 -0.38
C ALA A 201 25.58 1.56 -0.56
N ARG A 202 26.81 1.75 -1.09
CA ARG A 202 27.35 3.08 -1.41
C ARG A 202 26.46 3.86 -2.37
N ASN A 203 26.03 3.20 -3.41
CA ASN A 203 25.30 3.83 -4.51
C ASN A 203 23.84 4.11 -4.10
N ASP A 204 23.19 3.13 -3.47
CA ASP A 204 21.81 3.27 -3.01
C ASP A 204 21.70 4.33 -1.90
N SER A 205 22.68 4.41 -1.02
CA SER A 205 22.73 5.45 0.04
C SER A 205 22.92 6.86 -0.54
N TYR A 206 23.69 7.00 -1.62
CA TYR A 206 23.81 8.27 -2.32
C TYR A 206 22.46 8.72 -2.88
N ASN A 207 21.77 7.82 -3.55
CA ASN A 207 20.43 8.10 -4.07
C ASN A 207 19.44 8.42 -2.94
N TRP A 208 19.46 7.65 -1.86
CA TRP A 208 18.61 7.87 -0.70
C TRP A 208 18.82 9.27 -0.10
N ASN A 209 20.06 9.65 0.11
CA ASN A 209 20.41 10.99 0.63
C ASN A 209 19.90 12.10 -0.29
N ASN A 210 20.07 11.96 -1.60
CA ASN A 210 19.64 12.95 -2.56
C ASN A 210 18.11 13.05 -2.65
N VAL A 211 17.39 11.91 -2.69
CA VAL A 211 15.92 11.88 -2.72
C VAL A 211 15.35 12.56 -1.49
N LEU A 212 15.84 12.21 -0.30
CA LEU A 212 15.37 12.84 0.95
C LEU A 212 15.66 14.33 1.00
N ASN A 213 16.89 14.74 0.67
CA ASN A 213 17.27 16.15 0.69
C ASN A 213 16.43 17.00 -0.29
N ASN A 214 16.14 16.45 -1.48
CA ASN A 214 15.28 17.12 -2.45
C ASN A 214 13.82 17.15 -2.00
N ALA A 215 13.29 16.04 -1.45
CA ALA A 215 11.94 15.98 -0.93
C ALA A 215 11.73 17.00 0.21
N VAL A 216 12.66 17.09 1.16
CA VAL A 216 12.62 18.08 2.26
C VAL A 216 12.73 19.51 1.75
N LYS A 217 13.62 19.76 0.79
CA LYS A 217 13.79 21.09 0.19
C LYS A 217 12.49 21.56 -0.51
N GLN A 218 11.81 20.67 -1.21
CA GLN A 218 10.54 20.98 -1.89
C GLN A 218 9.37 21.05 -0.91
N ASN A 219 9.42 20.32 0.20
CA ASN A 219 8.37 20.21 1.20
C ASN A 219 8.91 20.51 2.61
N PRO A 220 9.21 21.77 2.95
CA PRO A 220 9.89 22.13 4.20
C PRO A 220 9.05 21.90 5.47
N ASN A 221 7.78 21.57 5.31
CA ASN A 221 6.82 21.34 6.41
C ASN A 221 6.62 19.85 6.74
N LEU A 222 7.44 18.96 6.19
CA LEU A 222 7.35 17.54 6.54
C LEU A 222 7.62 17.34 8.03
N SER A 223 6.77 16.56 8.68
CA SER A 223 6.87 16.20 10.10
C SER A 223 7.68 14.93 10.34
N PHE A 224 7.54 13.94 9.45
CA PHE A 224 8.23 12.65 9.52
C PHE A 224 8.20 11.93 8.15
N VAL A 225 8.93 10.83 8.07
CA VAL A 225 8.87 9.87 6.97
C VAL A 225 8.11 8.63 7.43
N ALA A 226 7.17 8.15 6.65
CA ALA A 226 6.54 6.84 6.76
C ALA A 226 7.20 5.91 5.73
N SER A 227 8.00 4.95 6.16
CA SER A 227 8.73 4.00 5.32
C SER A 227 8.05 2.63 5.37
N ALA A 228 7.58 2.16 4.22
CA ALA A 228 6.78 0.94 4.10
C ALA A 228 7.60 -0.36 4.11
N GLY A 229 8.81 -0.34 4.63
CA GLY A 229 9.64 -1.54 4.79
C GLY A 229 10.85 -1.61 3.88
N ASP A 230 11.62 -2.67 4.04
CA ASP A 230 12.85 -2.92 3.32
C ASP A 230 13.81 -1.72 3.34
N GLN A 231 14.21 -1.31 4.55
CA GLN A 231 15.19 -0.24 4.73
C GLN A 231 16.55 -0.65 4.17
N VAL A 232 16.90 -1.91 4.35
CA VAL A 232 18.14 -2.52 3.90
C VAL A 232 17.88 -3.79 3.10
N ASN A 233 18.82 -4.20 2.25
CA ASN A 233 18.72 -5.45 1.49
C ASN A 233 19.07 -6.70 2.31
N ASN A 234 19.95 -6.55 3.30
CA ASN A 234 20.41 -7.64 4.14
C ASN A 234 20.25 -7.26 5.63
N ASN A 235 19.33 -7.90 6.33
CA ASN A 235 18.90 -7.57 7.69
C ASN A 235 20.01 -7.50 8.76
N ASN A 236 21.15 -8.13 8.54
CA ASN A 236 22.29 -8.17 9.45
C ASN A 236 23.51 -7.37 8.94
N ASN A 237 23.35 -6.57 7.89
CA ASN A 237 24.46 -5.80 7.30
C ASN A 237 24.46 -4.36 7.85
N GLU A 238 25.30 -4.12 8.85
CA GLU A 238 25.41 -2.82 9.51
C GLU A 238 25.92 -1.70 8.59
N LYS A 239 26.68 -2.00 7.53
CA LYS A 239 27.08 -1.00 6.53
C LYS A 239 25.90 -0.49 5.72
N GLN A 240 24.89 -1.33 5.51
CA GLN A 240 23.65 -0.91 4.86
C GLN A 240 22.81 -0.03 5.79
N TYR A 241 22.71 -0.37 7.08
CA TYR A 241 22.07 0.50 8.08
C TYR A 241 22.82 1.82 8.25
N ALA A 242 24.15 1.81 8.27
CA ALA A 242 24.95 3.04 8.31
C ALA A 242 24.67 3.93 7.08
N GLY A 243 24.53 3.33 5.91
CA GLY A 243 24.13 4.03 4.68
C GLY A 243 22.72 4.60 4.72
N TYR A 244 21.76 3.85 5.25
CA TYR A 244 20.38 4.30 5.40
C TYR A 244 20.26 5.45 6.41
N LEU A 245 20.76 5.25 7.62
CA LEU A 245 20.68 6.22 8.73
C LEU A 245 21.61 7.42 8.54
N GLY A 246 22.62 7.29 7.68
CA GLY A 246 23.59 8.34 7.38
C GLY A 246 23.05 9.47 6.49
N ALA A 247 21.82 9.35 5.97
CA ALA A 247 21.20 10.41 5.16
C ALA A 247 21.01 11.69 5.99
N ASP A 248 21.45 12.83 5.44
CA ASP A 248 21.50 14.11 6.16
C ASP A 248 20.15 14.55 6.70
N ALA A 249 19.07 14.36 5.94
CA ALA A 249 17.74 14.74 6.35
C ALA A 249 17.25 14.00 7.60
N LEU A 250 17.70 12.76 7.83
CA LEU A 250 17.25 11.92 8.96
C LEU A 250 17.78 12.41 10.31
N ARG A 251 18.75 13.32 10.33
CA ARG A 251 19.21 13.97 11.58
C ARG A 251 18.16 14.92 12.16
N SER A 252 17.18 15.34 11.36
CA SER A 252 16.13 16.29 11.77
C SER A 252 14.73 15.86 11.35
N LEU A 253 14.57 14.77 10.61
CA LEU A 253 13.29 14.24 10.14
C LEU A 253 13.13 12.81 10.68
N PRO A 254 12.25 12.59 11.66
CA PRO A 254 12.01 11.26 12.21
C PRO A 254 11.44 10.30 11.15
N VAL A 255 11.73 9.01 11.28
CA VAL A 255 11.20 7.98 10.39
C VAL A 255 10.39 6.93 11.14
N ALA A 256 9.13 6.75 10.77
CA ALA A 256 8.29 5.64 11.17
C ALA A 256 8.51 4.49 10.18
N THR A 257 9.17 3.44 10.62
CA THR A 257 9.58 2.32 9.77
C THR A 257 8.65 1.12 9.92
N THR A 258 8.45 0.39 8.84
CA THR A 258 7.78 -0.92 8.81
C THR A 258 8.84 -2.01 8.64
N ILE A 259 8.63 -3.18 9.20
CA ILE A 259 9.52 -4.33 8.98
C ILE A 259 9.19 -4.94 7.63
N GLY A 260 10.12 -4.82 6.67
CA GLY A 260 10.05 -5.51 5.38
C GLY A 260 10.60 -6.94 5.47
N ASN A 261 10.44 -7.72 4.40
CA ASN A 261 10.95 -9.09 4.39
C ASN A 261 12.49 -9.13 4.40
N HIS A 262 13.15 -8.12 3.86
CA HIS A 262 14.59 -7.97 3.92
C HIS A 262 15.09 -7.49 5.29
N ASP A 263 14.25 -6.90 6.13
CA ASP A 263 14.57 -6.47 7.51
C ASP A 263 14.33 -7.58 8.55
N SER A 264 13.40 -8.52 8.29
CA SER A 264 12.73 -9.37 9.29
C SER A 264 13.60 -10.45 9.93
N GLY A 265 14.76 -10.78 9.32
CA GLY A 265 15.54 -11.97 9.62
C GLY A 265 16.48 -11.87 10.83
N SER A 266 16.66 -10.68 11.42
CA SER A 266 17.61 -10.44 12.52
C SER A 266 17.13 -9.33 13.46
N ALA A 267 17.81 -9.17 14.60
CA ALA A 267 17.47 -8.19 15.63
C ALA A 267 17.94 -6.76 15.31
N GLN A 268 18.74 -6.57 14.27
CA GLN A 268 19.36 -5.27 13.98
C GLN A 268 18.30 -4.18 13.73
N TYR A 269 17.20 -4.50 13.05
CA TYR A 269 16.11 -3.54 12.89
C TYR A 269 15.62 -3.03 14.26
N GLU A 270 15.26 -3.94 15.19
CA GLU A 270 14.80 -3.53 16.53
C GLU A 270 15.87 -2.73 17.28
N MET A 271 17.16 -2.98 17.03
CA MET A 271 18.25 -2.27 17.66
C MET A 271 18.42 -0.83 17.15
N HIS A 272 18.09 -0.59 15.88
CA HIS A 272 18.20 0.73 15.24
C HIS A 272 16.98 1.63 15.40
N TYR A 273 15.83 1.11 15.83
CA TYR A 273 14.60 1.90 15.94
C TYR A 273 13.98 1.80 17.34
N ASN A 274 13.46 2.91 17.82
CA ASN A 274 12.73 3.01 19.10
C ASN A 274 11.22 3.22 18.80
N ASN A 275 10.57 2.21 18.22
CA ASN A 275 9.18 2.28 17.83
C ASN A 275 8.27 2.37 19.06
N PRO A 276 7.32 3.34 19.09
CA PRO A 276 6.44 3.55 20.25
C PRO A 276 5.35 2.46 20.34
N ASN A 277 4.85 2.24 21.55
CA ASN A 277 3.75 1.32 21.79
C ASN A 277 3.93 -0.04 21.10
N ALA A 278 5.16 -0.53 21.04
CA ALA A 278 5.46 -1.85 20.50
C ALA A 278 4.60 -2.91 21.22
N PHE A 279 3.93 -3.75 20.44
CA PHE A 279 2.97 -4.70 20.95
C PHE A 279 3.67 -5.97 21.43
N ASP A 280 3.87 -6.10 22.73
CA ASP A 280 4.47 -7.28 23.32
C ASP A 280 3.43 -8.42 23.39
N THR A 281 3.65 -9.47 22.61
CA THR A 281 2.82 -10.67 22.57
C THR A 281 3.31 -11.77 23.52
N GLY A 282 4.26 -11.46 24.43
CA GLY A 282 4.78 -12.43 25.42
C GLY A 282 6.00 -13.22 24.95
N GLY A 283 6.66 -12.79 23.89
CA GLY A 283 7.98 -13.25 23.48
C GLY A 283 8.03 -14.06 22.18
N TYR A 284 9.14 -13.86 21.48
CA TYR A 284 9.50 -14.61 20.29
C TYR A 284 9.82 -16.07 20.67
N ARG A 285 9.06 -17.01 20.11
CA ARG A 285 9.37 -18.43 20.21
C ARG A 285 10.05 -18.90 18.93
N ASN A 286 11.33 -19.13 19.00
CA ASN A 286 12.16 -19.57 17.87
C ASN A 286 11.78 -20.94 17.27
N THR A 287 10.75 -21.61 17.78
CA THR A 287 10.36 -22.96 17.36
C THR A 287 9.19 -23.02 16.38
N ALA A 288 8.53 -21.89 16.11
CA ALA A 288 7.46 -21.84 15.14
C ALA A 288 7.57 -20.54 14.31
N LYS A 289 7.75 -20.71 13.03
CA LYS A 289 7.98 -19.64 12.04
C LYS A 289 6.91 -18.54 12.02
N TYR A 290 5.80 -18.70 12.71
CA TYR A 290 4.60 -17.84 12.63
C TYR A 290 3.84 -17.70 13.97
N THR A 291 4.51 -17.73 15.10
CA THR A 291 3.83 -17.60 16.40
C THR A 291 3.90 -16.19 16.94
N GLU A 292 2.75 -15.64 17.23
CA GLU A 292 2.50 -14.54 18.17
C GLU A 292 2.90 -13.12 17.72
N GLY A 293 2.93 -12.81 16.40
CA GLY A 293 3.04 -11.42 15.92
C GLY A 293 4.39 -10.75 16.08
N LYS A 294 5.45 -11.56 16.21
CA LYS A 294 6.83 -11.08 16.33
C LYS A 294 7.73 -11.83 15.37
N THR A 295 8.59 -11.09 14.65
CA THR A 295 9.75 -11.63 13.93
C THR A 295 11.03 -11.42 14.74
N ALA A 296 12.18 -11.82 14.19
CA ALA A 296 13.47 -11.51 14.81
C ALA A 296 13.73 -10.00 14.88
N ALA A 297 13.16 -9.24 13.95
CA ALA A 297 13.30 -7.78 13.83
C ALA A 297 12.38 -6.99 14.77
N GLY A 298 11.36 -7.59 15.36
CA GLY A 298 10.45 -6.88 16.24
C GLY A 298 8.99 -7.26 16.08
N THR A 299 8.09 -6.33 16.28
CA THR A 299 6.65 -6.54 16.39
C THR A 299 5.86 -5.36 15.83
N ASP A 300 4.54 -5.54 15.76
CA ASP A 300 3.59 -4.47 15.47
C ASP A 300 3.73 -3.32 16.48
N TYR A 301 3.41 -2.11 16.03
CA TYR A 301 3.37 -0.94 16.91
C TYR A 301 2.33 0.08 16.42
N TYR A 302 2.06 1.13 17.20
CA TYR A 302 1.17 2.20 16.80
C TYR A 302 1.56 3.53 17.44
N TYR A 303 1.12 4.62 16.83
CA TYR A 303 1.32 5.97 17.33
C TYR A 303 0.21 6.89 16.81
N THR A 304 0.06 8.04 17.46
CA THR A 304 -0.78 9.12 16.93
C THR A 304 0.07 10.28 16.43
N TYR A 305 -0.42 10.97 15.44
CA TYR A 305 0.08 12.29 15.06
C TYR A 305 -1.13 13.17 14.71
N GLY A 306 -1.34 14.20 15.50
CA GLY A 306 -2.57 14.99 15.45
C GLY A 306 -3.82 14.13 15.66
N ASN A 307 -4.77 14.22 14.76
CA ASN A 307 -6.01 13.43 14.82
C ASN A 307 -5.94 12.12 14.00
N THR A 308 -4.75 11.64 13.70
CA THR A 308 -4.51 10.39 12.96
C THR A 308 -3.88 9.32 13.84
N LEU A 309 -4.45 8.14 13.82
CA LEU A 309 -3.87 6.92 14.37
C LEU A 309 -3.16 6.14 13.25
N PHE A 310 -1.87 5.91 13.43
CA PHE A 310 -1.05 5.04 12.59
C PHE A 310 -0.86 3.70 13.29
N ILE A 311 -1.20 2.62 12.62
CA ILE A 311 -1.00 1.24 13.08
C ILE A 311 -0.05 0.56 12.11
N VAL A 312 1.11 0.11 12.59
CA VAL A 312 2.16 -0.49 11.79
C VAL A 312 2.25 -1.98 12.10
N LEU A 313 2.06 -2.81 11.09
CA LEU A 313 2.00 -4.26 11.21
C LEU A 313 3.24 -4.93 10.61
N ASP A 314 3.82 -5.87 11.32
CA ASP A 314 4.86 -6.75 10.81
C ASP A 314 4.23 -7.94 10.06
N THR A 315 3.88 -7.74 8.82
CA THR A 315 3.20 -8.74 7.97
C THR A 315 4.11 -9.87 7.48
N ASN A 316 5.40 -9.88 7.86
CA ASN A 316 6.24 -11.08 7.76
C ASN A 316 5.76 -12.18 8.73
N ASN A 317 5.02 -11.80 9.75
CA ASN A 317 4.21 -12.70 10.55
C ASN A 317 2.81 -12.85 9.90
N TYR A 318 2.51 -14.04 9.40
CA TYR A 318 1.23 -14.35 8.75
C TYR A 318 0.09 -14.65 9.76
N ASN A 319 0.32 -14.54 11.07
CA ASN A 319 -0.72 -14.72 12.07
C ASN A 319 -1.53 -13.42 12.28
N CYS A 320 -2.50 -13.18 11.43
CA CYS A 320 -3.31 -11.95 11.46
C CYS A 320 -4.16 -11.78 12.72
N ALA A 321 -4.34 -12.82 13.53
CA ALA A 321 -4.99 -12.70 14.84
C ALA A 321 -4.19 -11.81 15.81
N THR A 322 -2.87 -11.80 15.70
CA THR A 322 -2.02 -10.89 16.49
C THR A 322 -2.12 -9.45 15.99
N HIS A 323 -2.17 -9.25 14.67
CA HIS A 323 -2.40 -7.94 14.06
C HIS A 323 -3.76 -7.38 14.48
N GLU A 324 -4.80 -8.22 14.51
CA GLU A 324 -6.10 -7.81 15.02
C GLU A 324 -6.06 -7.36 16.49
N ASN A 325 -5.25 -8.02 17.32
CA ASN A 325 -5.12 -7.64 18.73
C ASN A 325 -4.52 -6.24 18.88
N VAL A 326 -3.48 -5.91 18.12
CA VAL A 326 -2.88 -4.57 18.14
C VAL A 326 -3.84 -3.51 17.60
N MET A 327 -4.54 -3.79 16.49
CA MET A 327 -5.54 -2.87 15.92
C MET A 327 -6.63 -2.54 16.94
N ARG A 328 -7.18 -3.57 17.59
CA ARG A 328 -8.20 -3.40 18.61
C ARG A 328 -7.71 -2.57 19.82
N LYS A 329 -6.47 -2.82 20.28
CA LYS A 329 -5.85 -2.08 21.38
C LYS A 329 -5.66 -0.61 20.97
N ALA A 330 -5.02 -0.36 19.85
CA ALA A 330 -4.71 0.98 19.36
C ALA A 330 -5.97 1.84 19.19
N ILE A 331 -7.02 1.29 18.59
CA ILE A 331 -8.29 2.00 18.36
C ILE A 331 -9.02 2.25 19.68
N LYS A 332 -9.03 1.27 20.59
CA LYS A 332 -9.64 1.44 21.92
C LYS A 332 -8.97 2.55 22.73
N GLU A 333 -7.65 2.68 22.63
CA GLU A 333 -6.88 3.70 23.36
C GLU A 333 -6.97 5.07 22.69
N ASN A 334 -7.34 5.14 21.40
CA ASN A 334 -7.43 6.37 20.62
C ASN A 334 -8.82 6.52 19.95
N PRO A 335 -9.92 6.58 20.74
CA PRO A 335 -11.28 6.53 20.21
C PRO A 335 -11.70 7.79 19.43
N ASN A 336 -11.00 8.91 19.62
CA ASN A 336 -11.38 10.22 19.08
C ASN A 336 -10.61 10.62 17.83
N VAL A 337 -9.74 9.76 17.31
CA VAL A 337 -9.02 10.06 16.07
C VAL A 337 -9.97 10.09 14.88
N LYS A 338 -9.73 10.99 13.96
CA LYS A 338 -10.54 11.13 12.74
C LYS A 338 -10.05 10.24 11.62
N TRP A 339 -8.73 10.04 11.54
CA TRP A 339 -8.09 9.25 10.52
C TRP A 339 -7.45 8.00 11.11
N LYS A 340 -7.64 6.87 10.43
CA LYS A 340 -7.02 5.60 10.76
C LYS A 340 -6.22 5.11 9.57
N VAL A 341 -4.91 5.05 9.72
CA VAL A 341 -3.95 4.62 8.70
C VAL A 341 -3.30 3.33 9.18
N VAL A 342 -3.30 2.31 8.35
CA VAL A 342 -2.53 1.08 8.58
C VAL A 342 -1.36 1.06 7.62
N MET A 343 -0.19 0.67 8.10
CA MET A 343 1.01 0.51 7.28
C MET A 343 1.60 -0.88 7.48
N PHE A 344 1.93 -1.56 6.41
CA PHE A 344 2.64 -2.83 6.40
C PHE A 344 3.38 -3.01 5.07
N HIS A 345 4.31 -3.97 5.03
CA HIS A 345 5.22 -4.07 3.90
C HIS A 345 4.60 -4.75 2.68
N GLN A 346 4.07 -5.98 2.81
CA GLN A 346 3.57 -6.75 1.67
C GLN A 346 2.39 -6.06 0.99
N ASP A 347 2.41 -5.96 -0.32
CA ASP A 347 1.34 -5.35 -1.11
C ASP A 347 0.17 -6.32 -1.33
N ILE A 348 -0.81 -6.28 -0.44
CA ILE A 348 -2.01 -7.12 -0.60
C ILE A 348 -2.91 -6.67 -1.74
N TYR A 349 -2.79 -5.43 -2.16
CA TYR A 349 -3.44 -4.83 -3.34
C TYR A 349 -2.44 -3.94 -4.06
N GLY A 350 -1.58 -4.54 -4.87
CA GLY A 350 -0.58 -3.88 -5.67
C GLY A 350 -0.70 -4.20 -7.16
N SER A 351 0.28 -3.81 -7.94
CA SER A 351 0.30 -4.03 -9.38
C SER A 351 1.66 -4.49 -9.92
N GLY A 352 2.61 -4.77 -9.07
CA GLY A 352 3.91 -5.32 -9.43
C GLY A 352 3.84 -6.80 -9.82
N TYR A 353 4.73 -7.21 -10.71
CA TYR A 353 4.66 -8.54 -11.35
C TYR A 353 5.10 -9.66 -10.40
N ASP A 354 5.95 -9.38 -9.42
CA ASP A 354 6.63 -10.42 -8.65
C ASP A 354 5.81 -10.89 -7.43
N HIS A 355 5.16 -9.98 -6.71
CA HIS A 355 4.51 -10.28 -5.44
C HIS A 355 2.99 -10.03 -5.40
N SER A 356 2.48 -9.02 -6.07
CA SER A 356 1.06 -8.59 -5.97
C SER A 356 0.04 -9.69 -6.24
N ASP A 357 0.35 -10.68 -7.08
CA ASP A 357 -0.49 -11.85 -7.38
C ASP A 357 0.08 -13.15 -6.78
N SER A 358 0.96 -13.08 -5.78
CA SER A 358 1.61 -14.25 -5.18
C SER A 358 1.51 -14.27 -3.64
N ASP A 359 2.51 -13.82 -2.91
CA ASP A 359 2.61 -13.98 -1.46
C ASP A 359 1.70 -13.03 -0.66
N GLY A 360 1.41 -11.84 -1.16
CA GLY A 360 0.43 -10.92 -0.57
C GLY A 360 -0.99 -11.47 -0.51
N MET A 361 -1.33 -12.44 -1.33
CA MET A 361 -2.69 -12.99 -1.44
C MET A 361 -3.20 -13.66 -0.17
N VAL A 362 -2.32 -14.33 0.59
CA VAL A 362 -2.69 -14.96 1.87
C VAL A 362 -3.11 -13.90 2.88
N LEU A 363 -2.35 -12.81 2.95
CA LEU A 363 -2.64 -11.69 3.84
C LEU A 363 -3.90 -10.94 3.42
N ARG A 364 -4.15 -10.78 2.10
CA ARG A 364 -5.35 -10.12 1.57
C ARG A 364 -6.62 -10.72 2.13
N THR A 365 -6.75 -12.05 2.12
CA THR A 365 -7.95 -12.74 2.60
C THR A 365 -8.24 -12.52 4.08
N GLN A 366 -7.22 -12.25 4.88
CA GLN A 366 -7.32 -12.10 6.32
C GLN A 366 -7.35 -10.63 6.77
N LEU A 367 -6.57 -9.75 6.11
CA LEU A 367 -6.45 -8.35 6.51
C LEU A 367 -7.59 -7.48 5.96
N THR A 368 -8.09 -7.75 4.73
CA THR A 368 -9.17 -6.94 4.16
C THR A 368 -10.42 -6.87 5.06
N PRO A 369 -10.90 -7.99 5.65
CA PRO A 369 -12.02 -7.92 6.59
C PRO A 369 -11.71 -7.12 7.87
N LEU A 370 -10.44 -7.09 8.30
CA LEU A 370 -10.03 -6.31 9.47
C LEU A 370 -10.02 -4.80 9.17
N MET A 371 -9.64 -4.41 7.95
CA MET A 371 -9.71 -3.00 7.54
C MET A 371 -11.15 -2.49 7.61
N ASP A 372 -12.12 -3.26 7.12
CA ASP A 372 -13.55 -2.90 7.22
C ASP A 372 -14.04 -2.89 8.67
N LYS A 373 -13.69 -3.94 9.44
CA LYS A 373 -14.13 -4.09 10.83
C LYS A 373 -13.75 -2.90 11.69
N TYR A 374 -12.58 -2.33 11.43
CA TYR A 374 -12.02 -1.23 12.19
C TYR A 374 -12.15 0.12 11.48
N ASP A 375 -12.83 0.14 10.33
CA ASP A 375 -13.09 1.36 9.55
C ASP A 375 -11.77 2.12 9.25
N ILE A 376 -10.83 1.40 8.63
CA ILE A 376 -9.54 1.94 8.22
C ILE A 376 -9.72 2.78 6.94
N ASP A 377 -9.18 3.98 6.93
CA ASP A 377 -9.30 4.90 5.79
C ASP A 377 -8.28 4.60 4.68
N VAL A 378 -7.04 4.37 5.08
CA VAL A 378 -5.89 4.26 4.16
C VAL A 378 -4.96 3.15 4.62
N VAL A 379 -4.48 2.37 3.65
CA VAL A 379 -3.39 1.40 3.85
C VAL A 379 -2.20 1.81 2.99
N LEU A 380 -1.01 1.87 3.60
CA LEU A 380 0.27 2.17 2.97
C LEU A 380 1.11 0.90 2.88
N GLN A 381 1.57 0.55 1.67
CA GLN A 381 2.28 -0.69 1.35
C GLN A 381 3.57 -0.42 0.57
N GLY A 382 4.49 -1.37 0.52
CA GLY A 382 5.71 -1.39 -0.30
C GLY A 382 5.83 -2.67 -1.11
N HIS A 383 7.03 -3.27 -1.15
CA HIS A 383 7.35 -4.61 -1.61
C HIS A 383 7.54 -4.81 -3.11
N ASP A 384 6.62 -4.35 -3.94
CA ASP A 384 6.64 -4.64 -5.39
C ASP A 384 7.32 -3.55 -6.24
N HIS A 385 7.94 -2.56 -5.61
CA HIS A 385 8.75 -1.52 -6.27
C HIS A 385 8.09 -0.93 -7.53
N THR A 386 6.76 -0.79 -7.49
CA THR A 386 5.93 -0.08 -8.46
C THR A 386 5.00 0.88 -7.73
N TYR A 387 4.45 1.84 -8.43
CA TYR A 387 3.39 2.68 -7.86
C TYR A 387 2.04 2.12 -8.24
N SER A 388 1.16 1.93 -7.27
CA SER A 388 -0.25 1.72 -7.53
C SER A 388 -1.15 2.30 -6.45
N ARG A 389 -2.38 2.61 -6.84
CA ARG A 389 -3.47 3.03 -5.96
C ARG A 389 -4.76 2.32 -6.37
N THR A 390 -5.44 1.77 -5.37
CA THR A 390 -6.74 1.12 -5.62
C THR A 390 -7.87 2.15 -5.74
N TYR A 391 -9.03 1.69 -6.16
CA TYR A 391 -10.30 2.30 -5.81
C TYR A 391 -10.57 2.14 -4.31
N GLN A 392 -11.67 2.70 -3.80
CA GLN A 392 -12.13 2.41 -2.44
C GLN A 392 -12.67 0.97 -2.40
N LEU A 393 -12.09 0.14 -1.54
CA LEU A 393 -12.40 -1.28 -1.43
C LEU A 393 -13.02 -1.60 -0.08
N GLN A 394 -13.92 -2.57 -0.07
CA GLN A 394 -14.40 -3.24 1.14
C GLN A 394 -14.22 -4.75 0.96
N SER A 395 -14.20 -5.50 2.05
CA SER A 395 -14.32 -6.95 2.04
C SER A 395 -15.60 -7.38 1.34
N ASP A 396 -15.57 -8.49 0.63
CA ASP A 396 -16.77 -9.07 0.01
C ASP A 396 -17.70 -9.77 1.02
N GLY A 397 -17.36 -9.72 2.32
CA GLY A 397 -18.11 -10.34 3.40
C GLY A 397 -18.12 -11.87 3.39
N GLN A 398 -17.26 -12.50 2.59
CA GLN A 398 -17.11 -13.95 2.53
C GLN A 398 -15.95 -14.39 3.42
N ALA A 399 -16.05 -15.58 4.00
CA ALA A 399 -14.92 -16.22 4.67
C ALA A 399 -14.00 -16.87 3.62
N HIS A 400 -12.74 -16.49 3.64
CA HIS A 400 -11.68 -17.04 2.78
C HIS A 400 -10.66 -17.85 3.61
N ASP A 401 -11.16 -18.61 4.58
CA ASP A 401 -10.39 -19.33 5.58
C ASP A 401 -9.69 -20.62 5.09
N LYS A 402 -10.04 -21.06 3.87
CA LYS A 402 -9.52 -22.31 3.29
C LYS A 402 -8.28 -22.14 2.43
N PHE A 403 -7.76 -20.92 2.33
CA PHE A 403 -6.54 -20.70 1.56
C PHE A 403 -5.34 -21.29 2.28
N THR A 404 -4.59 -22.16 1.58
CA THR A 404 -3.30 -22.68 2.04
C THR A 404 -2.20 -22.22 1.07
N LYS A 405 -1.01 -21.91 1.59
CA LYS A 405 0.15 -21.50 0.79
C LYS A 405 0.58 -22.51 -0.29
N THR A 406 0.04 -23.73 -0.25
CA THR A 406 0.29 -24.78 -1.24
C THR A 406 -0.65 -24.71 -2.45
N GLU A 407 -1.70 -23.91 -2.39
CA GLU A 407 -2.60 -23.71 -3.51
C GLU A 407 -2.01 -22.68 -4.49
N ASN A 408 -2.36 -22.80 -5.75
CA ASN A 408 -1.92 -21.85 -6.77
C ASN A 408 -2.58 -20.50 -6.53
N THR A 409 -1.85 -19.56 -5.95
CA THR A 409 -2.32 -18.25 -5.50
C THR A 409 -2.99 -17.45 -6.60
N ALA A 410 -2.44 -17.45 -7.82
CA ALA A 410 -3.01 -16.73 -8.95
C ALA A 410 -4.39 -17.26 -9.37
N ASN A 411 -4.63 -18.57 -9.24
CA ASN A 411 -5.95 -19.13 -9.49
C ASN A 411 -6.93 -18.85 -8.35
N TYR A 412 -6.45 -18.86 -7.12
CA TYR A 412 -7.26 -18.54 -5.95
C TYR A 412 -7.78 -17.11 -6.02
N ALA A 413 -6.95 -16.13 -6.36
CA ALA A 413 -7.34 -14.75 -6.53
C ALA A 413 -8.40 -14.54 -7.61
N LYS A 414 -8.33 -15.30 -8.71
CA LYS A 414 -9.32 -15.24 -9.81
C LYS A 414 -10.64 -15.88 -9.45
N GLU A 415 -10.63 -16.85 -8.56
CA GLU A 415 -11.81 -17.61 -8.15
C GLU A 415 -12.48 -17.05 -6.90
N ASN A 416 -11.72 -16.31 -6.07
CA ASN A 416 -12.16 -15.76 -4.79
C ASN A 416 -11.74 -14.28 -4.68
N ASN A 417 -12.52 -13.39 -5.27
CA ASN A 417 -12.38 -11.96 -5.01
C ASN A 417 -12.70 -11.70 -3.54
N CYS A 418 -11.71 -11.19 -2.79
CA CYS A 418 -11.86 -10.89 -1.36
C CYS A 418 -12.43 -9.49 -1.13
N TYR A 419 -12.78 -8.75 -2.18
CA TYR A 419 -13.14 -7.34 -2.12
C TYR A 419 -14.34 -7.00 -2.97
N GLU A 420 -14.98 -5.90 -2.60
CA GLU A 420 -15.94 -5.15 -3.42
C GLU A 420 -15.40 -3.74 -3.65
N ILE A 421 -15.48 -3.25 -4.89
CA ILE A 421 -15.16 -1.86 -5.21
C ILE A 421 -16.40 -1.02 -4.88
N VAL A 422 -16.27 -0.14 -3.87
CA VAL A 422 -17.41 0.65 -3.37
C VAL A 422 -17.43 2.08 -3.92
N ASP A 423 -16.30 2.59 -4.41
CA ASP A 423 -16.20 3.87 -5.13
C ASP A 423 -15.15 3.74 -6.24
N THR A 424 -15.47 4.24 -7.43
CA THR A 424 -14.64 4.15 -8.64
C THR A 424 -14.03 5.51 -9.04
N THR A 425 -14.00 6.47 -8.13
CA THR A 425 -13.33 7.76 -8.36
C THR A 425 -11.85 7.53 -8.60
N LYS A 426 -11.35 7.96 -9.74
CA LYS A 426 -9.92 7.75 -10.10
C LYS A 426 -9.13 8.90 -9.57
N GLY A 427 -8.92 9.90 -9.70
CA GLY A 427 -8.21 11.02 -9.10
C GLY A 427 -9.17 12.05 -8.49
N GLY A 428 -8.63 13.08 -7.90
CA GLY A 428 -9.40 14.18 -7.34
C GLY A 428 -9.93 13.91 -5.93
N THR A 429 -11.15 14.35 -5.63
CA THR A 429 -11.68 14.36 -4.26
C THR A 429 -12.85 13.41 -4.10
N VAL A 430 -12.79 12.57 -3.06
CA VAL A 430 -13.91 11.76 -2.57
C VAL A 430 -14.38 12.30 -1.21
N VAL A 431 -15.68 12.31 -0.99
CA VAL A 431 -16.28 12.86 0.23
C VAL A 431 -17.01 11.76 0.98
N ASN A 432 -16.66 11.57 2.26
CA ASN A 432 -17.21 10.54 3.13
C ASN A 432 -17.25 9.16 2.43
N PRO A 433 -16.13 8.69 1.82
CA PRO A 433 -16.13 7.40 1.16
C PRO A 433 -16.36 6.27 2.16
N LYS A 434 -16.88 5.17 1.65
CA LYS A 434 -16.88 3.90 2.38
C LYS A 434 -15.73 3.06 1.88
N GLY A 435 -15.19 2.22 2.77
CA GLY A 435 -14.09 1.33 2.43
C GLY A 435 -12.72 1.99 2.58
N THR A 436 -11.71 1.24 2.23
CA THR A 436 -10.29 1.56 2.38
C THR A 436 -9.64 1.78 1.02
N VAL A 437 -8.76 2.79 0.90
CA VAL A 437 -7.86 2.92 -0.24
C VAL A 437 -6.50 2.33 0.12
N TYR A 438 -5.91 1.56 -0.80
CA TYR A 438 -4.58 0.96 -0.66
C TYR A 438 -3.62 1.65 -1.62
N LEU A 439 -2.46 2.06 -1.11
CA LEU A 439 -1.38 2.63 -1.89
C LEU A 439 -0.16 1.72 -1.78
N GLU A 440 0.47 1.47 -2.90
CA GLU A 440 1.75 0.79 -3.02
C GLU A 440 2.80 1.81 -3.42
N ALA A 441 3.90 1.88 -2.68
CA ALA A 441 5.01 2.77 -2.99
C ALA A 441 6.06 2.07 -3.84
N ASN A 442 6.55 2.78 -4.86
CA ASN A 442 7.72 2.38 -5.64
C ASN A 442 9.02 2.53 -4.83
N SER A 443 10.11 1.95 -5.31
CA SER A 443 11.44 2.11 -4.72
C SER A 443 11.81 3.58 -4.54
N ALA A 444 12.17 3.95 -3.31
CA ALA A 444 12.57 5.32 -2.98
C ALA A 444 13.99 5.67 -3.44
N THR A 445 14.83 4.67 -3.71
CA THR A 445 16.22 4.87 -4.13
C THR A 445 16.48 4.51 -5.58
N GLY A 446 15.55 3.75 -6.20
CA GLY A 446 15.79 3.14 -7.50
C GLY A 446 16.76 1.97 -7.46
N SER A 447 17.04 1.42 -6.27
CA SER A 447 17.94 0.27 -6.10
C SER A 447 17.46 -0.98 -6.83
N LYS A 448 16.14 -1.13 -6.98
CA LYS A 448 15.49 -2.25 -7.64
C LYS A 448 14.12 -1.85 -8.16
N PHE A 449 13.72 -2.38 -9.30
CA PHE A 449 12.42 -2.13 -9.90
C PHE A 449 11.82 -3.42 -10.42
N TYR A 450 10.49 -3.52 -10.37
CA TYR A 450 9.72 -4.59 -10.98
C TYR A 450 8.88 -4.11 -12.17
N ASN A 451 8.47 -5.04 -13.02
CA ASN A 451 7.50 -4.77 -14.07
C ASN A 451 6.09 -4.69 -13.47
N LEU A 452 5.22 -3.95 -14.13
CA LEU A 452 3.78 -4.04 -13.84
C LEU A 452 3.23 -5.38 -14.35
N ILE A 453 2.26 -5.93 -13.63
CA ILE A 453 1.42 -7.03 -14.13
C ILE A 453 0.79 -6.60 -15.47
N THR A 454 0.89 -7.44 -16.49
CA THR A 454 0.51 -7.07 -17.87
C THR A 454 -0.95 -6.60 -17.97
N ALA A 455 -1.88 -7.34 -17.35
CA ALA A 455 -3.28 -6.96 -17.32
C ALA A 455 -3.57 -6.20 -16.03
N LYS A 456 -3.92 -4.92 -16.15
CA LYS A 456 -4.33 -4.12 -14.98
C LYS A 456 -5.50 -4.81 -14.26
N GLN A 457 -5.35 -5.01 -12.98
CA GLN A 457 -6.38 -5.57 -12.10
C GLN A 457 -7.57 -4.58 -12.02
N ASP A 458 -8.77 -5.08 -11.80
CA ASP A 458 -9.99 -4.28 -11.78
C ASP A 458 -10.10 -3.39 -10.52
N PHE A 459 -9.45 -3.78 -9.43
CA PHE A 459 -9.37 -2.99 -8.20
C PHE A 459 -8.36 -1.82 -8.28
N ILE A 460 -7.43 -1.83 -9.22
CA ILE A 460 -6.45 -0.78 -9.38
C ILE A 460 -7.07 0.43 -10.10
N SER A 461 -7.04 1.58 -9.46
CA SER A 461 -7.42 2.87 -10.06
C SER A 461 -6.31 3.40 -10.97
N GLU A 462 -5.12 3.55 -10.42
CA GLU A 462 -3.92 4.07 -11.08
C GLU A 462 -2.72 3.21 -10.78
N ARG A 463 -1.76 3.16 -11.70
CA ARG A 463 -0.48 2.48 -11.53
C ARG A 463 0.57 3.06 -12.46
N SER A 464 1.81 3.02 -12.03
CA SER A 464 2.95 3.54 -12.79
C SER A 464 4.22 2.74 -12.55
N GLN A 465 5.05 2.64 -13.59
CA GLN A 465 6.44 2.25 -13.50
C GLN A 465 7.24 3.08 -14.48
N THR A 466 7.90 4.09 -13.96
CA THR A 466 8.75 5.01 -14.74
C THR A 466 10.22 4.61 -14.77
N TRP A 467 10.59 3.59 -13.98
CA TRP A 467 11.98 3.17 -13.78
C TRP A 467 12.85 4.26 -13.15
N THR A 468 12.20 5.14 -12.41
CA THR A 468 12.81 6.19 -11.59
C THR A 468 12.29 6.05 -10.15
N PRO A 469 13.06 6.45 -9.14
CA PRO A 469 12.58 6.46 -7.76
C PRO A 469 11.43 7.45 -7.59
N SER A 470 10.55 7.16 -6.64
CA SER A 470 9.44 8.04 -6.34
C SER A 470 9.16 8.13 -4.84
N TYR A 471 8.47 9.18 -4.45
CA TYR A 471 7.98 9.39 -3.09
C TYR A 471 6.59 10.05 -3.14
N SER A 472 5.82 9.88 -2.08
CA SER A 472 4.54 10.55 -1.94
C SER A 472 4.58 11.57 -0.80
N VAL A 473 3.97 12.73 -1.01
CA VAL A 473 3.69 13.70 0.05
C VAL A 473 2.24 13.54 0.46
N VAL A 474 2.03 13.34 1.75
CA VAL A 474 0.70 13.21 2.33
C VAL A 474 0.42 14.45 3.18
N ASN A 475 -0.67 15.14 2.86
CA ASN A 475 -1.15 16.31 3.60
C ASN A 475 -2.39 15.92 4.40
N VAL A 476 -2.34 16.11 5.71
CA VAL A 476 -3.44 15.77 6.62
C VAL A 476 -3.94 17.02 7.32
N THR A 477 -5.26 17.17 7.33
CA THR A 477 -5.98 18.19 8.09
C THR A 477 -7.10 17.54 8.91
N ASP A 478 -7.83 18.35 9.67
CA ASP A 478 -9.02 17.85 10.37
C ASP A 478 -10.02 17.20 9.41
N ASP A 479 -10.14 17.71 8.20
CA ASP A 479 -11.20 17.31 7.27
C ASP A 479 -10.70 16.59 6.02
N SER A 480 -9.40 16.52 5.77
CA SER A 480 -8.87 15.94 4.55
C SER A 480 -7.59 15.15 4.76
N PHE A 481 -7.43 14.11 3.94
CA PHE A 481 -6.22 13.32 3.77
C PHE A 481 -5.91 13.27 2.27
N GLU A 482 -4.81 13.88 1.85
CA GLU A 482 -4.47 14.06 0.43
C GLU A 482 -3.10 13.50 0.14
N VAL A 483 -2.99 12.65 -0.88
CA VAL A 483 -1.75 12.00 -1.32
C VAL A 483 -1.41 12.47 -2.72
N THR A 484 -0.17 12.90 -2.91
CA THR A 484 0.39 13.20 -4.25
C THR A 484 1.75 12.53 -4.37
N THR A 485 1.95 11.74 -5.41
CA THR A 485 3.20 11.02 -5.67
C THR A 485 4.04 11.77 -6.70
N TYR A 486 5.34 11.85 -6.43
CA TYR A 486 6.31 12.57 -7.23
C TYR A 486 7.40 11.63 -7.75
N ASP A 487 7.80 11.84 -8.97
CA ASP A 487 9.04 11.33 -9.53
C ASP A 487 10.21 12.06 -8.85
N ALA A 488 11.10 11.32 -8.21
CA ALA A 488 12.16 11.89 -7.40
C ALA A 488 13.25 12.56 -8.22
N ASP A 489 13.43 12.16 -9.48
CA ASP A 489 14.42 12.74 -10.39
C ASP A 489 14.00 14.10 -10.90
N THR A 490 12.72 14.27 -11.20
CA THR A 490 12.20 15.48 -11.82
C THR A 490 11.48 16.42 -10.85
N GLY A 491 11.08 15.90 -9.68
CA GLY A 491 10.25 16.62 -8.72
C GLY A 491 8.83 16.94 -9.21
N LYS A 492 8.40 16.34 -10.32
CA LYS A 492 7.05 16.48 -10.88
C LYS A 492 6.14 15.37 -10.37
N VAL A 493 4.84 15.58 -10.46
CA VAL A 493 3.87 14.51 -10.22
C VAL A 493 4.23 13.31 -11.10
N LEU A 494 4.26 12.14 -10.50
CA LEU A 494 4.65 10.89 -11.17
C LEU A 494 3.72 10.62 -12.36
N ASP A 495 4.28 10.32 -13.52
CA ASP A 495 3.50 9.96 -14.70
C ASP A 495 2.65 8.71 -14.44
N GLY A 496 1.38 8.76 -14.80
CA GLY A 496 0.40 7.70 -14.51
C GLY A 496 -0.22 7.76 -13.10
N SER A 497 0.11 8.78 -12.30
CA SER A 497 -0.53 9.08 -11.03
C SER A 497 -1.29 10.41 -11.05
N SER A 498 -2.15 10.62 -10.07
CA SER A 498 -2.83 11.89 -9.79
C SER A 498 -2.99 12.10 -8.29
N SER A 499 -3.12 13.37 -7.86
CA SER A 499 -3.49 13.64 -6.46
C SER A 499 -4.83 13.00 -6.12
N TYR A 500 -4.90 12.42 -4.94
CA TYR A 500 -6.10 11.80 -4.41
C TYR A 500 -6.39 12.30 -3.01
N LYS A 501 -7.58 12.84 -2.82
CA LYS A 501 -8.00 13.49 -1.58
C LYS A 501 -9.25 12.85 -1.00
N ILE A 502 -9.17 12.41 0.22
CA ILE A 502 -10.33 11.99 1.02
C ILE A 502 -10.77 13.18 1.88
N VAL A 503 -12.06 13.48 1.90
CA VAL A 503 -12.65 14.52 2.74
C VAL A 503 -13.71 13.88 3.64
N LYS A 504 -13.59 14.10 4.95
CA LYS A 504 -14.61 13.72 5.95
C LYS A 504 -15.36 14.98 6.38
N LYS A 505 -16.55 15.18 5.84
CA LYS A 505 -17.46 16.26 6.25
C LYS A 505 -18.44 15.75 7.31
N ALA A 506 -18.79 16.59 8.27
CA ALA A 506 -19.96 16.34 9.08
C ALA A 506 -21.19 16.20 8.15
N GLU A 507 -22.06 15.24 8.41
CA GLU A 507 -23.31 15.17 7.67
C GLU A 507 -24.07 16.49 7.91
N GLU A 508 -24.31 17.26 6.86
CA GLU A 508 -25.19 18.41 6.93
C GLU A 508 -26.58 17.91 7.29
N THR A 509 -26.99 18.15 8.52
CA THR A 509 -28.40 18.12 8.85
C THR A 509 -29.07 19.22 8.01
N LYS A 510 -29.79 18.85 6.96
CA LYS A 510 -30.62 19.80 6.21
C LYS A 510 -31.51 20.53 7.23
N LYS A 511 -31.20 21.78 7.49
CA LYS A 511 -32.14 22.71 8.10
C LYS A 511 -33.17 23.02 7.02
N ASP A 512 -34.37 22.47 7.18
CA ASP A 512 -35.52 22.98 6.46
C ASP A 512 -35.77 24.41 6.97
N ASP A 513 -35.68 25.37 6.07
CA ASP A 513 -36.14 26.73 6.31
C ASP A 513 -37.67 26.71 6.51
N ALA A 514 -38.09 26.80 7.73
CA ALA A 514 -39.45 27.20 8.09
C ALA A 514 -39.37 28.22 9.22
N ASN A 515 -39.51 29.47 8.81
CA ASN A 515 -39.74 30.61 9.67
C ASN A 515 -41.04 30.42 10.44
N SER A 516 -40.96 30.28 11.76
CA SER A 516 -42.05 30.76 12.66
C SER A 516 -41.54 30.79 14.09
N ASN A 517 -41.64 31.96 14.64
CA ASN A 517 -41.47 32.37 16.04
C ASN A 517 -42.37 31.57 16.99
N THR A 518 -41.83 30.95 18.07
CA THR A 518 -42.34 31.07 19.43
C THR A 518 -41.52 30.21 20.43
N THR A 519 -41.07 30.90 21.46
CA THR A 519 -40.80 30.54 22.90
C THR A 519 -40.58 29.08 23.35
N LYS A 520 -39.41 28.94 23.96
CA LYS A 520 -38.93 28.02 25.03
C LYS A 520 -39.89 26.96 25.57
N LYS A 521 -39.43 25.69 25.54
CA LYS A 521 -39.35 24.85 26.74
C LYS A 521 -38.36 23.71 26.54
N ASP A 522 -37.42 23.55 27.47
CA ASP A 522 -36.53 22.41 27.63
C ASP A 522 -37.35 21.11 27.75
N ASP A 523 -37.07 20.12 26.92
CA ASP A 523 -37.21 18.73 27.29
C ASP A 523 -36.35 17.84 26.37
N THR A 524 -35.26 17.29 26.87
CA THR A 524 -34.34 16.39 26.22
C THR A 524 -34.87 14.96 26.26
N THR A 525 -35.60 14.52 25.23
CA THR A 525 -35.80 13.11 24.95
C THR A 525 -35.23 12.78 23.59
N ALA A 526 -34.06 12.08 23.57
CA ALA A 526 -33.48 11.50 22.37
C ALA A 526 -34.47 10.51 21.72
N VAL A 527 -34.96 10.82 20.54
CA VAL A 527 -35.79 9.90 19.76
C VAL A 527 -34.95 8.68 19.35
N GLN A 528 -35.19 7.55 20.00
CA GLN A 528 -34.58 6.27 19.65
C GLN A 528 -35.14 5.77 18.32
N THR A 529 -34.37 5.91 17.22
CA THR A 529 -34.74 5.34 15.92
C THR A 529 -34.69 3.81 15.98
N LYS A 530 -35.72 3.16 15.45
CA LYS A 530 -35.84 1.68 15.38
C LYS A 530 -35.00 1.11 14.29
N ASP A 531 -34.51 -0.10 14.46
CA ASP A 531 -33.86 -0.84 13.36
C ASP A 531 -34.90 -1.32 12.35
N GLN A 532 -34.64 -1.11 11.05
CA GLN A 532 -35.41 -1.73 9.99
C GLN A 532 -34.61 -2.86 9.32
N THR A 533 -35.32 -3.81 8.74
CA THR A 533 -34.74 -4.94 8.03
C THR A 533 -35.35 -5.07 6.65
N ILE A 534 -34.59 -5.63 5.72
CA ILE A 534 -35.06 -5.89 4.36
C ILE A 534 -35.29 -7.40 4.19
N THR A 535 -36.50 -7.77 3.81
CA THR A 535 -36.84 -9.14 3.42
C THR A 535 -36.77 -9.25 1.91
N ALA A 536 -35.93 -10.14 1.40
CA ALA A 536 -35.79 -10.47 -0.01
C ALA A 536 -35.23 -11.89 -0.14
N THR A 537 -35.50 -12.56 -1.25
CA THR A 537 -34.86 -13.85 -1.57
C THR A 537 -33.37 -13.65 -1.76
N ALA A 538 -32.52 -14.40 -1.02
CA ALA A 538 -31.11 -14.22 -1.01
C ALA A 538 -30.38 -14.46 -2.35
N SER A 539 -30.93 -15.39 -3.17
CA SER A 539 -30.31 -15.69 -4.47
C SER A 539 -31.33 -16.13 -5.53
N TYR A 540 -31.00 -15.85 -6.79
CA TYR A 540 -31.74 -16.30 -7.99
C TYR A 540 -30.80 -17.01 -8.96
N LYS A 541 -31.16 -18.22 -9.37
CA LYS A 541 -30.45 -18.92 -10.47
C LYS A 541 -31.27 -18.74 -11.74
N LYS A 542 -30.70 -18.13 -12.74
CA LYS A 542 -31.32 -17.81 -14.03
C LYS A 542 -30.48 -18.34 -15.19
N SER A 543 -31.03 -18.37 -16.39
CA SER A 543 -30.27 -18.62 -17.62
C SER A 543 -30.24 -17.34 -18.47
N GLU A 544 -29.29 -17.26 -19.38
CA GLU A 544 -29.13 -16.16 -20.33
C GLU A 544 -30.45 -15.84 -21.12
N THR A 545 -31.35 -16.79 -21.21
CA THR A 545 -32.64 -16.66 -21.88
C THR A 545 -33.82 -16.38 -20.95
N SER A 546 -33.56 -16.19 -19.65
CA SER A 546 -34.63 -15.93 -18.67
C SER A 546 -35.30 -14.58 -18.92
N LYS A 547 -36.62 -14.53 -18.77
CA LYS A 547 -37.37 -13.28 -18.76
C LYS A 547 -37.02 -12.44 -17.53
N ALA A 548 -37.24 -11.13 -17.59
CA ALA A 548 -37.10 -10.22 -16.46
C ALA A 548 -38.03 -10.66 -15.29
N PHE A 549 -37.59 -10.44 -14.05
CA PHE A 549 -38.29 -10.85 -12.84
C PHE A 549 -38.15 -9.76 -11.75
N LYS A 550 -39.03 -9.75 -10.74
CA LYS A 550 -38.97 -8.85 -9.59
C LYS A 550 -38.24 -9.50 -8.41
N LEU A 551 -37.49 -8.70 -7.65
CA LEU A 551 -36.84 -9.14 -6.41
C LEU A 551 -37.82 -9.30 -5.25
N ASN A 552 -39.01 -8.66 -5.32
CA ASN A 552 -40.04 -8.65 -4.27
C ASN A 552 -39.48 -8.28 -2.88
N ALA A 553 -38.52 -7.37 -2.85
CA ALA A 553 -37.94 -6.89 -1.59
C ALA A 553 -38.97 -6.02 -0.84
N LYS A 554 -39.01 -6.20 0.48
CA LYS A 554 -39.85 -5.43 1.40
C LYS A 554 -39.02 -5.01 2.61
N THR A 555 -39.34 -3.87 3.22
CA THR A 555 -38.83 -3.49 4.53
C THR A 555 -39.96 -3.55 5.56
N ASN A 556 -39.62 -3.83 6.82
CA ASN A 556 -40.53 -3.70 7.96
C ASN A 556 -40.64 -2.25 8.47
N GLY A 557 -39.80 -1.35 7.95
CA GLY A 557 -39.87 0.10 8.20
C GLY A 557 -40.56 0.84 7.04
N ASN A 558 -40.45 2.16 7.05
CA ASN A 558 -41.04 3.06 6.05
C ASN A 558 -39.97 3.65 5.08
N GLY A 559 -38.70 3.20 5.15
CA GLY A 559 -37.63 3.67 4.30
C GLY A 559 -37.83 3.31 2.83
N LYS A 560 -37.68 4.28 1.93
CA LYS A 560 -37.77 4.07 0.48
C LYS A 560 -36.72 3.06 0.01
N LEU A 561 -37.14 2.04 -0.72
CA LEU A 561 -36.24 1.05 -1.30
C LEU A 561 -35.57 1.58 -2.57
N THR A 562 -34.27 1.38 -2.68
CA THR A 562 -33.44 1.63 -3.87
C THR A 562 -32.64 0.38 -4.24
N TYR A 563 -32.29 0.25 -5.51
CA TYR A 563 -31.66 -0.95 -6.05
C TYR A 563 -30.45 -0.58 -6.90
N THR A 564 -29.33 -1.26 -6.68
CA THR A 564 -28.13 -1.14 -7.51
C THR A 564 -27.63 -2.52 -7.89
N THR A 565 -26.90 -2.64 -9.00
CA THR A 565 -26.30 -3.90 -9.44
C THR A 565 -24.78 -3.76 -9.55
N SER A 566 -24.06 -4.77 -9.10
CA SER A 566 -22.60 -4.83 -9.21
C SER A 566 -22.11 -5.13 -10.63
N ASN A 567 -22.98 -5.72 -11.49
CA ASN A 567 -22.57 -6.08 -12.85
C ASN A 567 -23.70 -5.90 -13.87
N LYS A 568 -23.72 -4.76 -14.54
CA LYS A 568 -24.71 -4.42 -15.57
C LYS A 568 -24.64 -5.31 -16.82
N ALA A 569 -23.48 -5.94 -17.09
CA ALA A 569 -23.34 -6.88 -18.20
C ALA A 569 -24.02 -8.23 -17.94
N VAL A 570 -24.24 -8.58 -16.66
CA VAL A 570 -24.94 -9.80 -16.25
C VAL A 570 -26.43 -9.54 -15.99
N ALA A 571 -26.73 -8.52 -15.19
CA ALA A 571 -28.11 -8.15 -14.88
C ALA A 571 -28.20 -6.65 -14.57
N THR A 572 -29.29 -6.01 -15.02
CA THR A 572 -29.67 -4.65 -14.62
C THR A 572 -30.89 -4.72 -13.72
N VAL A 573 -31.06 -3.73 -12.85
CA VAL A 573 -32.24 -3.58 -11.98
C VAL A 573 -32.80 -2.18 -12.14
N ASP A 574 -34.10 -2.01 -12.15
CA ASP A 574 -34.75 -0.69 -12.18
C ASP A 574 -35.20 -0.24 -10.77
N ALA A 575 -35.70 0.98 -10.67
CA ALA A 575 -36.15 1.58 -9.40
C ALA A 575 -37.31 0.82 -8.73
N ALA A 576 -38.02 -0.06 -9.47
CA ALA A 576 -39.11 -0.90 -8.96
C ALA A 576 -38.62 -2.31 -8.57
N GLY A 577 -37.30 -2.57 -8.59
CA GLY A 577 -36.71 -3.86 -8.27
C GLY A 577 -36.92 -4.94 -9.34
N LYS A 578 -37.23 -4.56 -10.59
CA LYS A 578 -37.33 -5.49 -11.72
C LYS A 578 -35.96 -5.73 -12.32
N VAL A 579 -35.51 -6.98 -12.29
CA VAL A 579 -34.22 -7.43 -12.80
C VAL A 579 -34.33 -7.90 -14.23
N THR A 580 -33.50 -7.41 -15.11
CA THR A 580 -33.39 -7.84 -16.52
C THR A 580 -32.03 -8.52 -16.73
N VAL A 581 -32.07 -9.80 -17.14
CA VAL A 581 -30.86 -10.59 -17.47
C VAL A 581 -30.23 -10.07 -18.76
N LYS A 582 -28.92 -9.82 -18.77
CA LYS A 582 -28.13 -9.29 -19.90
C LYS A 582 -27.13 -10.29 -20.45
N GLY A 583 -26.51 -11.10 -19.60
CA GLY A 583 -25.51 -12.09 -20.01
C GLY A 583 -25.20 -13.10 -18.91
N PRO A 584 -24.39 -14.14 -19.20
CA PRO A 584 -23.99 -15.13 -18.22
C PRO A 584 -22.97 -14.52 -17.21
N GLY A 585 -23.02 -15.00 -15.97
CA GLY A 585 -22.15 -14.54 -14.88
C GLY A 585 -22.90 -14.41 -13.55
N VAL A 586 -22.31 -13.69 -12.62
CA VAL A 586 -22.90 -13.37 -11.33
C VAL A 586 -23.05 -11.85 -11.19
N ALA A 587 -24.19 -11.40 -10.73
CA ALA A 587 -24.45 -10.02 -10.33
C ALA A 587 -25.01 -10.01 -8.91
N LYS A 588 -24.46 -9.17 -8.05
CA LYS A 588 -25.03 -8.87 -6.73
C LYS A 588 -25.91 -7.63 -6.88
N ILE A 589 -27.15 -7.71 -6.41
CA ILE A 589 -28.08 -6.58 -6.39
C ILE A 589 -28.24 -6.13 -4.95
N THR A 590 -27.75 -4.94 -4.66
CA THR A 590 -27.91 -4.31 -3.36
C THR A 590 -29.26 -3.61 -3.28
N VAL A 591 -30.07 -3.99 -2.30
CA VAL A 591 -31.33 -3.35 -1.94
C VAL A 591 -31.07 -2.51 -0.70
N LYS A 592 -31.30 -1.20 -0.76
CA LYS A 592 -31.17 -0.30 0.40
C LYS A 592 -32.53 0.29 0.77
N ALA A 593 -32.84 0.29 2.06
CA ALA A 593 -33.93 1.07 2.64
C ALA A 593 -33.35 2.34 3.25
N ALA A 594 -33.83 3.50 2.86
CA ALA A 594 -33.36 4.77 3.38
C ALA A 594 -33.66 4.90 4.89
N ALA A 595 -32.84 5.66 5.64
CA ALA A 595 -33.18 6.09 6.99
C ALA A 595 -34.40 7.01 6.93
N THR A 596 -35.17 7.01 8.00
CA THR A 596 -36.31 7.90 8.21
C THR A 596 -36.27 8.43 9.64
N THR A 597 -37.20 9.30 10.01
CA THR A 597 -37.33 9.78 11.41
C THR A 597 -37.48 8.65 12.43
N ASP A 598 -38.08 7.53 12.04
CA ASP A 598 -38.43 6.45 12.95
C ASP A 598 -37.51 5.23 12.81
N TYR A 599 -36.78 5.11 11.70
CA TYR A 599 -35.98 3.92 11.37
C TYR A 599 -34.59 4.26 10.84
N LYS A 600 -33.59 3.47 11.25
CA LYS A 600 -32.23 3.51 10.69
C LYS A 600 -32.21 2.94 9.28
N ALA A 601 -31.21 3.32 8.48
CA ALA A 601 -31.01 2.72 7.15
C ALA A 601 -30.76 1.20 7.24
N ALA A 602 -31.19 0.45 6.24
CA ALA A 602 -30.90 -0.98 6.11
C ALA A 602 -30.43 -1.33 4.70
N SER A 603 -29.63 -2.40 4.57
CA SER A 603 -29.15 -2.90 3.30
C SER A 603 -29.22 -4.42 3.26
N LYS A 604 -29.50 -4.98 2.06
CA LYS A 604 -29.49 -6.43 1.80
C LYS A 604 -28.99 -6.71 0.40
N THR A 605 -28.10 -7.68 0.28
CA THR A 605 -27.57 -8.14 -1.00
C THR A 605 -28.33 -9.36 -1.48
N VAL A 606 -28.69 -9.37 -2.77
CA VAL A 606 -29.36 -10.46 -3.49
C VAL A 606 -28.46 -10.93 -4.63
N THR A 607 -28.04 -12.18 -4.63
CA THR A 607 -27.18 -12.75 -5.67
C THR A 607 -27.99 -13.27 -6.86
N VAL A 608 -27.66 -12.80 -8.06
CA VAL A 608 -28.25 -13.29 -9.31
C VAL A 608 -27.19 -14.02 -10.13
N THR A 609 -27.29 -15.36 -10.20
CA THR A 609 -26.40 -16.20 -11.00
C THR A 609 -27.07 -16.52 -12.31
N VAL A 610 -26.45 -16.13 -13.42
CA VAL A 610 -26.94 -16.35 -14.77
C VAL A 610 -26.10 -17.41 -15.48
N ALA A 611 -26.66 -18.58 -15.71
CA ALA A 611 -26.00 -19.62 -16.49
C ALA A 611 -25.99 -19.28 -17.99
N PRO A 612 -24.90 -19.60 -18.71
CA PRO A 612 -24.86 -19.50 -20.16
C PRO A 612 -26.00 -20.29 -20.81
N LYS A 613 -26.38 -19.91 -22.03
CA LYS A 613 -27.30 -20.71 -22.86
C LYS A 613 -26.71 -22.12 -23.07
N LYS A 614 -27.54 -23.15 -22.90
CA LYS A 614 -27.12 -24.53 -23.13
C LYS A 614 -26.46 -24.68 -24.51
N GLN A 615 -25.25 -25.19 -24.53
CA GLN A 615 -24.48 -25.41 -25.74
C GLN A 615 -24.87 -26.74 -26.40
N SER A 616 -25.11 -26.70 -27.70
CA SER A 616 -25.17 -27.90 -28.52
C SER A 616 -23.77 -28.30 -28.92
N ILE A 617 -23.40 -29.52 -28.63
CA ILE A 617 -22.11 -30.09 -29.01
C ILE A 617 -22.29 -31.15 -30.12
N SER A 618 -21.31 -31.24 -31.00
CA SER A 618 -21.20 -32.35 -31.93
C SER A 618 -19.89 -33.09 -31.72
N LEU A 619 -19.94 -34.40 -31.82
CA LEU A 619 -18.79 -35.28 -31.65
C LEU A 619 -18.35 -35.83 -32.99
N VAL A 620 -17.08 -35.71 -33.32
CA VAL A 620 -16.49 -36.20 -34.55
C VAL A 620 -15.40 -37.20 -34.23
N ASN A 621 -15.57 -38.46 -34.63
CA ASN A 621 -14.65 -39.56 -34.38
C ASN A 621 -14.18 -40.16 -35.73
N LYS A 622 -13.39 -39.39 -36.50
CA LYS A 622 -12.84 -39.83 -37.80
C LYS A 622 -11.43 -40.43 -37.70
N ILE A 623 -10.76 -40.29 -36.57
CA ILE A 623 -9.35 -40.69 -36.37
C ILE A 623 -9.30 -41.67 -35.20
N LYS A 624 -8.62 -42.82 -35.36
CA LYS A 624 -8.42 -43.81 -34.29
C LYS A 624 -7.81 -43.16 -33.05
N LYS A 625 -8.30 -43.53 -31.87
CA LYS A 625 -7.85 -43.02 -30.55
C LYS A 625 -8.00 -41.47 -30.34
N GLN A 626 -8.85 -40.81 -31.17
CA GLN A 626 -9.11 -39.38 -31.05
C GLN A 626 -10.62 -39.07 -31.18
N LEU A 627 -11.10 -38.17 -30.30
CA LEU A 627 -12.47 -37.61 -30.36
C LEU A 627 -12.35 -36.07 -30.48
N THR A 628 -13.07 -35.50 -31.46
CA THR A 628 -13.15 -34.03 -31.57
C THR A 628 -14.53 -33.59 -31.11
N ILE A 629 -14.57 -32.72 -30.12
CA ILE A 629 -15.75 -32.03 -29.63
C ILE A 629 -15.83 -30.69 -30.35
N LYS A 630 -17.00 -30.37 -30.95
CA LYS A 630 -17.27 -29.07 -31.58
C LYS A 630 -18.50 -28.44 -30.94
N TRP A 631 -18.53 -27.11 -30.84
CA TRP A 631 -19.67 -26.33 -30.33
C TRP A 631 -19.85 -25.03 -31.10
N LYS A 632 -21.02 -24.41 -30.99
CA LYS A 632 -21.31 -23.10 -31.59
C LYS A 632 -20.70 -22.00 -30.71
N LYS A 633 -20.14 -20.97 -31.33
CA LYS A 633 -19.64 -19.79 -30.63
C LYS A 633 -20.80 -19.09 -29.90
N ASN A 634 -20.61 -18.79 -28.61
CA ASN A 634 -21.47 -17.88 -27.86
C ASN A 634 -20.72 -16.52 -27.74
N THR A 635 -21.30 -15.47 -28.32
CA THR A 635 -20.69 -14.14 -28.35
C THR A 635 -20.59 -13.48 -26.99
N LYS A 636 -21.42 -13.92 -26.02
CA LYS A 636 -21.44 -13.39 -24.64
C LYS A 636 -20.59 -14.21 -23.66
N ALA A 637 -20.00 -15.33 -24.12
CA ALA A 637 -19.12 -16.12 -23.27
C ALA A 637 -17.69 -15.52 -23.23
N SER A 638 -17.09 -15.46 -22.05
CA SER A 638 -15.68 -15.09 -21.86
C SER A 638 -14.74 -16.23 -22.27
N GLY A 639 -15.22 -17.50 -22.26
CA GLY A 639 -14.48 -18.68 -22.65
C GLY A 639 -15.34 -19.94 -22.54
N TYR A 640 -14.72 -21.10 -22.72
CA TYR A 640 -15.39 -22.39 -22.63
C TYR A 640 -14.61 -23.34 -21.71
N GLN A 641 -15.35 -24.12 -20.95
CA GLN A 641 -14.81 -25.21 -20.17
C GLN A 641 -15.33 -26.54 -20.75
N VAL A 642 -14.41 -27.41 -21.15
CA VAL A 642 -14.72 -28.77 -21.62
C VAL A 642 -14.34 -29.73 -20.48
N VAL A 643 -15.36 -30.44 -19.98
CA VAL A 643 -15.18 -31.47 -18.97
C VAL A 643 -15.53 -32.82 -19.62
N TYR A 644 -14.67 -33.81 -19.46
CA TYR A 644 -14.89 -35.15 -19.98
C TYR A 644 -14.36 -36.23 -19.06
N SER A 645 -14.98 -37.40 -19.09
CA SER A 645 -14.60 -38.55 -18.28
C SER A 645 -14.92 -39.86 -19.02
N THR A 646 -14.27 -40.94 -18.65
CA THR A 646 -14.63 -42.32 -19.04
C THR A 646 -15.67 -42.91 -18.10
N ASN A 647 -16.11 -42.19 -17.09
CA ASN A 647 -17.13 -42.59 -16.11
C ASN A 647 -18.35 -41.68 -16.18
N LYS A 648 -19.54 -42.24 -16.26
CA LYS A 648 -20.83 -41.50 -16.30
C LYS A 648 -21.05 -40.60 -15.07
N LYS A 649 -20.49 -40.96 -13.92
CA LYS A 649 -20.52 -40.13 -12.67
C LYS A 649 -19.46 -39.05 -12.63
N PHE A 650 -18.70 -38.86 -13.71
CA PHE A 650 -17.58 -37.91 -13.80
C PHE A 650 -16.46 -38.08 -12.76
N THR A 651 -16.34 -39.27 -12.15
CA THR A 651 -15.13 -39.59 -11.34
C THR A 651 -13.92 -39.66 -12.27
N GLY A 652 -12.78 -39.13 -11.85
CA GLY A 652 -11.59 -39.01 -12.73
C GLY A 652 -11.78 -38.10 -13.93
N LYS A 653 -12.64 -37.07 -13.83
CA LYS A 653 -12.88 -36.08 -14.89
C LYS A 653 -11.62 -35.31 -15.25
N LYS A 654 -11.46 -35.03 -16.53
CA LYS A 654 -10.48 -34.06 -17.05
C LYS A 654 -11.18 -32.78 -17.44
N THR A 655 -10.63 -31.64 -17.04
CA THR A 655 -11.15 -30.31 -17.30
C THR A 655 -10.18 -29.53 -18.16
N VAL A 656 -10.64 -28.90 -19.23
CA VAL A 656 -9.83 -28.08 -20.12
C VAL A 656 -10.57 -26.77 -20.39
N ARG A 657 -9.88 -25.63 -20.18
CA ARG A 657 -10.42 -24.30 -20.50
C ARG A 657 -9.98 -23.88 -21.90
N LYS A 658 -10.83 -23.18 -22.62
CA LYS A 658 -10.60 -22.68 -23.97
C LYS A 658 -11.04 -21.22 -24.10
N ALA A 659 -10.27 -20.46 -24.87
CA ALA A 659 -10.58 -19.06 -25.17
C ALA A 659 -11.93 -18.90 -25.87
N LYS A 660 -12.54 -17.73 -25.76
CA LYS A 660 -13.83 -17.37 -26.39
C LYS A 660 -13.89 -17.54 -27.90
N THR A 661 -12.75 -17.56 -28.58
CA THR A 661 -12.62 -17.77 -30.02
C THR A 661 -12.59 -19.23 -30.41
N THR A 662 -12.36 -20.16 -29.48
CA THR A 662 -12.22 -21.58 -29.73
C THR A 662 -13.61 -22.25 -29.85
N THR A 663 -13.86 -23.03 -30.87
CA THR A 663 -15.14 -23.77 -31.10
C THR A 663 -14.93 -25.26 -31.20
N SER A 664 -13.75 -25.79 -30.90
CA SER A 664 -13.48 -27.21 -30.89
C SER A 664 -12.36 -27.61 -29.96
N TYR A 665 -12.40 -28.87 -29.50
CA TYR A 665 -11.30 -29.47 -28.72
C TYR A 665 -11.08 -30.91 -29.12
N LYS A 666 -9.84 -31.35 -29.26
CA LYS A 666 -9.43 -32.70 -29.64
C LYS A 666 -8.93 -33.47 -28.43
N ILE A 667 -9.61 -34.54 -28.03
CA ILE A 667 -9.16 -35.50 -27.03
C ILE A 667 -8.34 -36.57 -27.75
N LYS A 668 -7.08 -36.76 -27.38
CA LYS A 668 -6.16 -37.74 -27.94
C LYS A 668 -5.87 -38.88 -26.95
N GLY A 669 -5.29 -39.98 -27.42
CA GLY A 669 -4.86 -41.09 -26.56
C GLY A 669 -5.99 -41.94 -25.98
N LEU A 670 -7.17 -41.97 -26.62
CA LEU A 670 -8.33 -42.74 -26.16
C LEU A 670 -8.07 -44.26 -26.31
N LYS A 671 -8.46 -45.02 -25.30
CA LYS A 671 -8.44 -46.51 -25.35
C LYS A 671 -9.65 -47.04 -26.10
N LYS A 672 -9.47 -48.12 -26.91
CA LYS A 672 -10.56 -48.80 -27.63
C LYS A 672 -11.62 -49.30 -26.63
N GLY A 673 -12.89 -49.15 -26.99
CA GLY A 673 -14.02 -49.66 -26.20
C GLY A 673 -14.39 -48.87 -24.95
N LYS A 674 -13.79 -47.70 -24.71
CA LYS A 674 -14.18 -46.82 -23.61
C LYS A 674 -15.11 -45.69 -24.07
N ASN A 675 -16.27 -45.58 -23.43
CA ASN A 675 -17.18 -44.46 -23.63
C ASN A 675 -16.58 -43.18 -23.01
N ILE A 676 -16.85 -42.04 -23.66
CA ILE A 676 -16.50 -40.70 -23.15
C ILE A 676 -17.81 -39.97 -22.87
N THR A 677 -17.95 -39.51 -21.65
CA THR A 677 -19.08 -38.69 -21.20
C THR A 677 -18.62 -37.23 -21.11
#